data_0895e5e750a8f6d89a649da110f8907f
#
_entry.id   0895e5e750a8f6d89a649da110f8907f
#
_cell.length_a   1.000
_cell.length_b   1.000
_cell.length_c   1.000
_cell.angle_alpha   90.00
_cell.angle_beta   90.00
_cell.angle_gamma   90.00
#
_symmetry.space_group_name_H-M   'P 1'
#
loop_
_entity.id
_entity.type
_entity.pdbx_description
1 polymer ?
#
loop_
_entity_poly.entity_id
_entity_poly.type
_entity_poly.pdbx_seq_one_letter_code
_entity_poly.pdbx_strand_id
1 'polypeptide(L)'
;EIARVPTMIDSSKWEVLAAGLEVTQGKAVVNSISLKEGEAEFLRRAREIHRYGAAAVVMLFDEQGQADTCERKIEVASRAYRLLTDAGFPAEDIIFDPNILAVATGIPEHDGYAKAFIDATRWIKENLPYAKVSGGVSNLSFAFRGNNAVREAMHSAFLYHAIRAGMDMGIVNPQMVKIYSEIEPELLQRVEDVILCRRADAAERLTEYAQQVRTTAETQPQAPDAWRAGTLAERIGHAMLKGVADYIEQDALEGYEALGTPMAVIDTLLMPAMERVGTLFGEGKMFLPQVVKTARVMKRAVAALTPYIEQGGAQTPHNAGKVLIATVKGDVHDIGKNIVAVVMACNGYEIKDLGVMVESQRIVEEAVAWGADCICLSGLITPSLDEMAHVCEELERRALRLPVIIGGATTSNLHTAVKIAPVYSGLVIHSPNASRNSQILAQLLGPDGQLYADKVRADQQALRSDYLRAERTRNLIPIVEVRKTRKGAAPHLPVEPLHPGRMVFPDFDVADAEPYIDWSFFFAAWGLKGRYPEILDHPEKGAEARKVFADAETLLARIRDERLLTLQAAVGIFPARAEGDDIWITDQKGRERRLAMLRNQTRGEENRSLADCIAPHSDWIGCFAVTAGIGLRELCEKFRAEGDDYGAIMAKLLADRLTEAFAEAVHTFVRRQMWGYETGEPLTPQQTVRGQYRGRRMAFGYPASPDHSLKREVFDLLSVEMTTGMKLTENYMIDPGEALCGLMFADADYFSVGTIDTKQLLDYARRRGMEVEEIKKLIPNNI
;
A
#
# COMPACT_ATOMS: atom_id res chain seq x y z
N GLU A 1 1.52 9.22 23.31
CA GLU A 1 1.30 10.54 23.97
C GLU A 1 -0.14 11.08 23.82
N ILE A 2 -0.94 10.51 22.88
CA ILE A 2 -2.32 11.00 22.59
C ILE A 2 -3.37 10.17 23.33
N ALA A 3 -3.15 8.87 23.53
CA ALA A 3 -4.10 8.01 24.23
C ALA A 3 -4.02 8.20 25.76
N ARG A 4 -5.15 8.53 26.38
CA ARG A 4 -5.28 8.65 27.84
C ARG A 4 -5.93 7.40 28.48
N VAL A 5 -6.05 6.34 27.74
CA VAL A 5 -6.61 5.05 28.15
C VAL A 5 -5.54 3.96 28.00
N PRO A 6 -5.62 2.87 28.77
CA PRO A 6 -4.73 1.72 28.59
C PRO A 6 -4.77 1.23 27.15
N THR A 7 -3.59 0.94 26.58
CA THR A 7 -3.46 0.44 25.22
C THR A 7 -3.30 -1.07 25.22
N MET A 8 -3.94 -1.76 24.26
CA MET A 8 -3.75 -3.18 24.02
C MET A 8 -2.80 -3.35 22.84
N ILE A 9 -1.68 -4.03 23.07
CA ILE A 9 -0.71 -4.40 22.04
C ILE A 9 -1.14 -5.75 21.48
N ASP A 10 -1.49 -5.77 20.19
CA ASP A 10 -2.07 -6.95 19.53
C ASP A 10 -1.18 -7.42 18.39
N SER A 11 -0.62 -8.62 18.51
CA SER A 11 0.17 -9.28 17.47
C SER A 11 0.25 -10.78 17.69
N SER A 12 0.36 -11.53 16.59
CA SER A 12 0.68 -12.97 16.61
C SER A 12 2.19 -13.25 16.81
N LYS A 13 3.05 -12.21 16.73
CA LYS A 13 4.52 -12.34 16.84
C LYS A 13 4.99 -11.79 18.18
N TRP A 14 5.75 -12.61 18.93
CA TRP A 14 6.26 -12.23 20.24
C TRP A 14 7.17 -10.98 20.17
N GLU A 15 8.05 -10.89 19.19
CA GLU A 15 8.98 -9.78 19.00
C GLU A 15 8.26 -8.43 18.86
N VAL A 16 7.08 -8.44 18.21
CA VAL A 16 6.25 -7.23 18.05
C VAL A 16 5.60 -6.85 19.38
N LEU A 17 5.12 -7.84 20.15
CA LEU A 17 4.56 -7.61 21.48
C LEU A 17 5.61 -7.02 22.43
N ALA A 18 6.82 -7.60 22.44
CA ALA A 18 7.94 -7.13 23.25
C ALA A 18 8.35 -5.69 22.90
N ALA A 19 8.55 -5.40 21.61
CA ALA A 19 8.85 -4.05 21.14
C ALA A 19 7.74 -3.04 21.48
N GLY A 20 6.48 -3.45 21.42
CA GLY A 20 5.35 -2.63 21.85
C GLY A 20 5.36 -2.31 23.33
N LEU A 21 5.74 -3.27 24.17
CA LEU A 21 5.87 -3.08 25.63
C LEU A 21 6.98 -2.08 25.98
N GLU A 22 8.11 -2.09 25.26
CA GLU A 22 9.23 -1.17 25.49
C GLU A 22 8.86 0.31 25.30
N VAL A 23 7.90 0.59 24.40
CA VAL A 23 7.52 1.98 24.06
C VAL A 23 6.20 2.44 24.67
N THR A 24 5.43 1.51 25.28
CA THR A 24 4.14 1.85 25.88
C THR A 24 4.32 2.39 27.30
N GLN A 25 3.69 3.54 27.57
CA GLN A 25 3.70 4.16 28.90
C GLN A 25 2.43 3.81 29.68
N GLY A 26 2.58 3.51 30.98
CA GLY A 26 1.48 3.12 31.85
C GLY A 26 1.10 1.65 31.75
N LYS A 27 -0.09 1.30 32.27
CA LYS A 27 -0.60 -0.08 32.27
C LYS A 27 -1.04 -0.47 30.85
N ALA A 28 -0.30 -1.38 30.23
CA ALA A 28 -0.64 -1.97 28.92
C ALA A 28 -1.35 -3.32 29.09
N VAL A 29 -1.97 -3.79 28.01
CA VAL A 29 -2.47 -5.15 27.86
C VAL A 29 -1.79 -5.78 26.66
N VAL A 30 -1.33 -7.03 26.79
CA VAL A 30 -0.75 -7.81 25.70
C VAL A 30 -1.79 -8.80 25.17
N ASN A 31 -2.09 -8.78 23.90
CA ASN A 31 -2.92 -9.78 23.23
C ASN A 31 -2.06 -10.53 22.18
N SER A 32 -1.68 -11.79 22.40
CA SER A 32 -2.01 -12.69 23.50
C SER A 32 -0.86 -13.69 23.77
N ILE A 33 -0.98 -14.44 24.87
CA ILE A 33 -0.17 -15.64 25.15
C ILE A 33 -1.08 -16.86 25.29
N SER A 34 -0.53 -18.06 25.13
CA SER A 34 -1.27 -19.33 25.27
C SER A 34 -0.35 -20.49 25.60
N LEU A 35 -0.92 -21.61 26.02
CA LEU A 35 -0.20 -22.86 26.27
C LEU A 35 0.14 -23.67 25.01
N LYS A 36 -0.16 -23.14 23.82
CA LYS A 36 0.07 -23.82 22.54
C LYS A 36 1.53 -24.26 22.32
N GLU A 37 2.48 -23.44 22.77
CA GLU A 37 3.93 -23.68 22.63
C GLU A 37 4.52 -24.34 23.89
N GLY A 38 3.66 -24.81 24.81
CA GLY A 38 4.02 -25.47 26.06
C GLY A 38 4.21 -24.52 27.24
N GLU A 39 4.25 -25.10 28.47
CA GLU A 39 4.28 -24.35 29.73
C GLU A 39 5.53 -23.48 29.91
N ALA A 40 6.69 -23.94 29.45
CA ALA A 40 7.95 -23.24 29.62
C ALA A 40 7.95 -21.91 28.90
N GLU A 41 7.50 -21.90 27.62
CA GLU A 41 7.42 -20.69 26.81
C GLU A 41 6.30 -19.76 27.29
N PHE A 42 5.17 -20.31 27.67
CA PHE A 42 4.06 -19.58 28.27
C PHE A 42 4.50 -18.79 29.52
N LEU A 43 5.19 -19.45 30.47
CA LEU A 43 5.70 -18.82 31.68
C LEU A 43 6.85 -17.83 31.39
N ARG A 44 7.68 -18.10 30.39
CA ARG A 44 8.71 -17.15 29.97
C ARG A 44 8.10 -15.82 29.52
N ARG A 45 7.12 -15.89 28.61
CA ARG A 45 6.40 -14.70 28.12
C ARG A 45 5.64 -13.98 29.23
N ALA A 46 4.97 -14.72 30.09
CA ALA A 46 4.24 -14.16 31.24
C ALA A 46 5.17 -13.36 32.16
N ARG A 47 6.37 -13.91 32.51
CA ARG A 47 7.36 -13.19 33.34
C ARG A 47 7.86 -11.93 32.67
N GLU A 48 8.04 -11.94 31.36
CA GLU A 48 8.47 -10.77 30.59
C GLU A 48 7.39 -9.68 30.59
N ILE A 49 6.11 -10.05 30.33
CA ILE A 49 4.96 -9.13 30.43
C ILE A 49 4.85 -8.54 31.83
N HIS A 50 5.01 -9.35 32.88
CA HIS A 50 4.94 -8.92 34.27
C HIS A 50 6.03 -7.89 34.62
N ARG A 51 7.25 -8.01 34.06
CA ARG A 51 8.33 -7.03 34.24
C ARG A 51 7.97 -5.65 33.74
N TYR A 52 7.15 -5.54 32.69
CA TYR A 52 6.64 -4.27 32.19
C TYR A 52 5.38 -3.80 32.93
N GLY A 53 4.89 -4.56 33.92
CA GLY A 53 3.68 -4.23 34.66
C GLY A 53 2.39 -4.32 33.82
N ALA A 54 2.42 -5.03 32.71
CA ALA A 54 1.30 -5.17 31.80
C ALA A 54 0.39 -6.34 32.19
N ALA A 55 -0.88 -6.27 31.79
CA ALA A 55 -1.83 -7.38 31.84
C ALA A 55 -1.71 -8.25 30.56
N ALA A 56 -2.11 -9.51 30.65
CA ALA A 56 -2.04 -10.46 29.54
C ALA A 56 -3.40 -11.05 29.19
N VAL A 57 -3.77 -11.00 27.92
CA VAL A 57 -4.83 -11.85 27.37
C VAL A 57 -4.26 -13.25 27.21
N VAL A 58 -4.92 -14.22 27.83
CA VAL A 58 -4.58 -15.64 27.80
C VAL A 58 -5.63 -16.35 26.96
N MET A 59 -5.26 -16.66 25.71
CA MET A 59 -6.14 -17.46 24.85
C MET A 59 -6.18 -18.91 25.30
N LEU A 60 -7.37 -19.48 25.31
CA LEU A 60 -7.57 -20.87 25.70
C LEU A 60 -7.20 -21.85 24.57
N PHE A 61 -5.91 -21.88 24.29
CA PHE A 61 -5.21 -22.84 23.43
C PHE A 61 -4.17 -23.59 24.26
N ASP A 62 -4.06 -24.88 24.08
CA ASP A 62 -2.97 -25.68 24.61
C ASP A 62 -2.31 -26.54 23.52
N GLU A 63 -1.50 -27.49 23.91
CA GLU A 63 -0.76 -28.37 23.02
C GLU A 63 -1.69 -29.29 22.18
N GLN A 64 -2.95 -29.44 22.56
CA GLN A 64 -3.98 -30.18 21.82
C GLN A 64 -4.77 -29.30 20.85
N GLY A 65 -4.55 -28.00 20.90
CA GLY A 65 -5.21 -27.01 20.04
C GLY A 65 -6.18 -26.09 20.77
N GLN A 66 -7.13 -25.55 20.03
CA GLN A 66 -8.11 -24.59 20.53
C GLN A 66 -9.18 -25.28 21.36
N ALA A 67 -9.47 -24.76 22.55
CA ALA A 67 -10.59 -25.23 23.36
C ALA A 67 -11.92 -24.75 22.72
N ASP A 68 -12.76 -25.68 22.32
CA ASP A 68 -14.04 -25.46 21.64
C ASP A 68 -15.26 -25.71 22.53
N THR A 69 -15.22 -26.75 23.40
CA THR A 69 -16.29 -27.06 24.36
C THR A 69 -16.12 -26.30 25.67
N CYS A 70 -17.21 -26.17 26.44
CA CYS A 70 -17.20 -25.54 27.75
C CYS A 70 -16.20 -26.23 28.71
N GLU A 71 -16.20 -27.54 28.74
CA GLU A 71 -15.31 -28.38 29.59
C GLU A 71 -13.84 -28.11 29.26
N ARG A 72 -13.49 -28.10 27.97
CA ARG A 72 -12.11 -27.80 27.53
C ARG A 72 -11.69 -26.40 27.88
N LYS A 73 -12.58 -25.43 27.70
CA LYS A 73 -12.32 -24.04 28.08
C LYS A 73 -12.03 -23.91 29.59
N ILE A 74 -12.81 -24.60 30.44
CA ILE A 74 -12.60 -24.63 31.89
C ILE A 74 -11.28 -25.32 32.27
N GLU A 75 -10.96 -26.43 31.64
CA GLU A 75 -9.70 -27.19 31.88
C GLU A 75 -8.48 -26.30 31.59
N VAL A 76 -8.41 -25.70 30.36
CA VAL A 76 -7.29 -24.90 29.95
C VAL A 76 -7.18 -23.61 30.78
N ALA A 77 -8.32 -22.95 31.09
CA ALA A 77 -8.34 -21.79 31.98
C ALA A 77 -7.81 -22.10 33.38
N SER A 78 -8.26 -23.20 33.97
CA SER A 78 -7.83 -23.64 35.31
C SER A 78 -6.34 -23.96 35.35
N ARG A 79 -5.81 -24.62 34.30
CA ARG A 79 -4.38 -24.92 34.16
C ARG A 79 -3.57 -23.65 34.02
N ALA A 80 -3.94 -22.77 33.10
CA ALA A 80 -3.25 -21.49 32.85
C ALA A 80 -3.27 -20.61 34.10
N TYR A 81 -4.41 -20.51 34.80
CA TYR A 81 -4.54 -19.71 36.00
C TYR A 81 -3.55 -20.14 37.08
N ARG A 82 -3.51 -21.49 37.40
CA ARG A 82 -2.57 -22.03 38.39
C ARG A 82 -1.12 -21.76 38.02
N LEU A 83 -0.73 -22.03 36.78
CA LEU A 83 0.63 -21.80 36.30
C LEU A 83 1.06 -20.35 36.45
N LEU A 84 0.19 -19.40 36.12
CA LEU A 84 0.47 -17.95 36.21
C LEU A 84 0.57 -17.49 37.67
N THR A 85 -0.41 -17.85 38.51
CA THR A 85 -0.44 -17.46 39.92
C THR A 85 0.72 -18.08 40.71
N ASP A 86 1.05 -19.34 40.45
CA ASP A 86 2.20 -20.05 41.08
C ASP A 86 3.53 -19.40 40.64
N ALA A 87 3.59 -18.83 39.43
CA ALA A 87 4.75 -18.08 38.95
C ALA A 87 4.79 -16.62 39.45
N GLY A 88 3.83 -16.17 40.24
CA GLY A 88 3.73 -14.82 40.79
C GLY A 88 3.13 -13.76 39.87
N PHE A 89 2.44 -14.17 38.79
CA PHE A 89 1.71 -13.25 37.94
C PHE A 89 0.44 -12.78 38.65
N PRO A 90 0.14 -11.46 38.70
CA PRO A 90 -1.04 -10.95 39.41
C PRO A 90 -2.33 -11.48 38.82
N ALA A 91 -3.21 -12.04 39.64
CA ALA A 91 -4.47 -12.64 39.18
C ALA A 91 -5.39 -11.62 38.48
N GLU A 92 -5.39 -10.35 38.93
CA GLU A 92 -6.13 -9.22 38.36
C GLU A 92 -5.60 -8.79 36.97
N ASP A 93 -4.44 -9.23 36.57
CA ASP A 93 -3.80 -8.96 35.27
C ASP A 93 -3.98 -10.12 34.28
N ILE A 94 -4.62 -11.21 34.71
CA ILE A 94 -5.00 -12.32 33.84
C ILE A 94 -6.35 -12.02 33.19
N ILE A 95 -6.36 -12.01 31.85
CA ILE A 95 -7.56 -11.77 31.05
C ILE A 95 -7.75 -12.99 30.15
N PHE A 96 -8.68 -13.89 30.48
CA PHE A 96 -8.95 -15.04 29.64
C PHE A 96 -9.71 -14.66 28.37
N ASP A 97 -9.33 -15.22 27.23
CA ASP A 97 -10.13 -15.28 26.01
C ASP A 97 -10.55 -16.73 25.75
N PRO A 98 -11.80 -17.09 26.11
CA PRO A 98 -12.32 -18.42 25.87
C PRO A 98 -12.58 -18.75 24.40
N ASN A 99 -12.11 -17.97 23.47
CA ASN A 99 -12.27 -18.09 22.02
C ASN A 99 -13.73 -18.04 21.57
N ILE A 100 -14.14 -16.90 21.02
CA ILE A 100 -15.44 -16.78 20.35
C ILE A 100 -15.28 -17.39 18.96
N LEU A 101 -16.00 -18.49 18.72
CA LEU A 101 -16.00 -19.24 17.47
C LEU A 101 -17.27 -18.96 16.66
N ALA A 102 -17.20 -19.15 15.35
CA ALA A 102 -18.31 -18.95 14.45
C ALA A 102 -19.44 -19.96 14.71
N VAL A 103 -20.68 -19.48 14.73
CA VAL A 103 -21.89 -20.31 14.83
C VAL A 103 -22.69 -20.25 13.53
N ALA A 104 -23.69 -21.13 13.39
CA ALA A 104 -24.55 -21.25 12.21
C ALA A 104 -23.75 -21.45 10.90
N THR A 105 -22.73 -22.27 10.97
CA THR A 105 -21.85 -22.60 9.83
C THR A 105 -22.36 -23.75 8.97
N GLY A 106 -23.46 -24.39 9.38
CA GLY A 106 -23.98 -25.63 8.79
C GLY A 106 -23.29 -26.90 9.30
N ILE A 107 -22.39 -26.80 10.27
CA ILE A 107 -21.70 -27.90 10.94
C ILE A 107 -22.30 -28.06 12.34
N PRO A 108 -22.93 -29.19 12.69
CA PRO A 108 -23.66 -29.34 13.97
C PRO A 108 -22.81 -29.13 15.22
N GLU A 109 -21.53 -29.50 15.18
CA GLU A 109 -20.58 -29.35 16.28
C GLU A 109 -20.35 -27.86 16.64
N HIS A 110 -20.58 -26.94 15.66
CA HIS A 110 -20.39 -25.50 15.86
C HIS A 110 -21.56 -24.80 16.53
N ASP A 111 -22.73 -25.43 16.61
CA ASP A 111 -23.95 -24.79 17.12
C ASP A 111 -23.84 -24.43 18.62
N GLY A 112 -23.05 -25.20 19.38
CA GLY A 112 -22.83 -24.99 20.80
C GLY A 112 -21.77 -23.95 21.18
N TYR A 113 -20.99 -23.43 20.24
CA TYR A 113 -19.78 -22.64 20.52
C TYR A 113 -20.05 -21.34 21.26
N ALA A 114 -21.08 -20.59 20.88
CA ALA A 114 -21.43 -19.34 21.54
C ALA A 114 -21.89 -19.57 22.99
N LYS A 115 -22.72 -20.60 23.18
CA LYS A 115 -23.18 -21.01 24.53
C LYS A 115 -22.01 -21.49 25.39
N ALA A 116 -21.09 -22.28 24.84
CA ALA A 116 -19.90 -22.75 25.55
C ALA A 116 -19.00 -21.60 26.01
N PHE A 117 -18.87 -20.53 25.22
CA PHE A 117 -18.17 -19.32 25.64
C PHE A 117 -18.87 -18.64 26.83
N ILE A 118 -20.20 -18.44 26.76
CA ILE A 118 -20.98 -17.78 27.81
C ILE A 118 -20.92 -18.58 29.12
N ASP A 119 -21.05 -19.90 29.04
CA ASP A 119 -21.04 -20.79 30.22
C ASP A 119 -19.62 -20.88 30.84
N ALA A 120 -18.58 -20.99 30.02
CA ALA A 120 -17.19 -20.92 30.47
C ALA A 120 -16.85 -19.57 31.11
N THR A 121 -17.34 -18.45 30.53
CA THR A 121 -17.19 -17.11 31.13
C THR A 121 -17.76 -17.05 32.53
N ARG A 122 -18.99 -17.55 32.72
CA ARG A 122 -19.62 -17.59 34.04
C ARG A 122 -18.79 -18.41 35.02
N TRP A 123 -18.35 -19.59 34.61
CA TRP A 123 -17.55 -20.47 35.46
C TRP A 123 -16.20 -19.83 35.84
N ILE A 124 -15.48 -19.17 34.90
CA ILE A 124 -14.24 -18.47 35.17
C ILE A 124 -14.44 -17.38 36.22
N LYS A 125 -15.51 -16.58 36.10
CA LYS A 125 -15.80 -15.51 37.05
C LYS A 125 -16.16 -16.03 38.46
N GLU A 126 -16.75 -17.19 38.57
CA GLU A 126 -17.13 -17.81 39.83
C GLU A 126 -15.98 -18.56 40.51
N ASN A 127 -15.04 -19.14 39.73
CA ASN A 127 -14.04 -20.08 40.24
C ASN A 127 -12.58 -19.60 40.17
N LEU A 128 -12.27 -18.59 39.34
CA LEU A 128 -10.92 -18.05 39.21
C LEU A 128 -10.88 -16.58 39.71
N PRO A 129 -10.59 -16.38 41.01
CA PRO A 129 -10.67 -15.04 41.63
C PRO A 129 -9.84 -13.97 40.90
N TYR A 130 -10.40 -12.78 40.73
CA TYR A 130 -9.84 -11.60 40.09
C TYR A 130 -9.57 -11.71 38.58
N ALA A 131 -9.61 -12.90 37.97
CA ALA A 131 -9.46 -13.05 36.54
C ALA A 131 -10.55 -12.33 35.78
N LYS A 132 -10.16 -11.76 34.62
CA LYS A 132 -11.05 -11.08 33.71
C LYS A 132 -11.31 -11.92 32.47
N VAL A 133 -12.35 -11.59 31.72
CA VAL A 133 -12.71 -12.29 30.48
C VAL A 133 -12.86 -11.29 29.35
N SER A 134 -12.23 -11.60 28.23
CA SER A 134 -12.29 -10.87 26.96
C SER A 134 -12.72 -11.78 25.82
N GLY A 135 -13.05 -11.21 24.65
CA GLY A 135 -13.30 -12.00 23.44
C GLY A 135 -13.48 -11.17 22.18
N GLY A 136 -13.06 -11.72 21.06
CA GLY A 136 -13.20 -11.13 19.72
C GLY A 136 -14.59 -11.38 19.13
N VAL A 137 -15.54 -10.48 19.36
CA VAL A 137 -16.98 -10.67 19.10
C VAL A 137 -17.30 -10.88 17.61
N SER A 138 -16.51 -10.28 16.70
CA SER A 138 -16.77 -10.36 15.27
C SER A 138 -16.68 -11.77 14.69
N ASN A 139 -15.95 -12.68 15.35
CA ASN A 139 -15.81 -14.08 14.93
C ASN A 139 -17.14 -14.84 14.97
N LEU A 140 -18.01 -14.52 15.92
CA LEU A 140 -19.32 -15.16 16.12
C LEU A 140 -20.15 -15.26 14.83
N SER A 141 -20.19 -14.15 14.08
CA SER A 141 -21.08 -13.93 12.95
C SER A 141 -20.41 -14.20 11.59
N PHE A 142 -19.35 -14.99 11.57
CA PHE A 142 -18.57 -15.23 10.36
C PHE A 142 -19.41 -15.85 9.21
N ALA A 143 -20.34 -16.74 9.53
CA ALA A 143 -21.25 -17.36 8.57
C ALA A 143 -22.21 -16.36 7.87
N PHE A 144 -22.42 -15.16 8.47
CA PHE A 144 -23.30 -14.12 7.94
C PHE A 144 -22.53 -12.94 7.33
N ARG A 145 -21.29 -13.14 6.89
CA ARG A 145 -20.54 -12.11 6.16
C ARG A 145 -21.34 -11.59 4.97
N GLY A 146 -21.42 -10.27 4.84
CA GLY A 146 -22.23 -9.59 3.82
C GLY A 146 -23.67 -9.27 4.22
N ASN A 147 -24.13 -9.70 5.42
CA ASN A 147 -25.43 -9.28 5.98
C ASN A 147 -25.22 -8.53 7.30
N ASN A 148 -24.98 -7.23 7.22
CA ASN A 148 -24.63 -6.41 8.38
C ASN A 148 -25.78 -6.35 9.41
N ALA A 149 -27.05 -6.33 8.98
CA ALA A 149 -28.19 -6.27 9.90
C ALA A 149 -28.23 -7.50 10.84
N VAL A 150 -28.03 -8.70 10.30
CA VAL A 150 -27.97 -9.94 11.10
C VAL A 150 -26.71 -9.95 11.97
N ARG A 151 -25.57 -9.54 11.45
CA ARG A 151 -24.30 -9.51 12.19
C ARG A 151 -24.34 -8.56 13.38
N GLU A 152 -24.88 -7.35 13.20
CA GLU A 152 -25.07 -6.36 14.26
C GLU A 152 -25.98 -6.90 15.36
N ALA A 153 -27.09 -7.56 15.00
CA ALA A 153 -27.99 -8.19 15.94
C ALA A 153 -27.29 -9.33 16.71
N MET A 154 -26.51 -10.19 16.03
CA MET A 154 -25.74 -11.26 16.66
C MET A 154 -24.69 -10.71 17.64
N HIS A 155 -23.93 -9.68 17.26
CA HIS A 155 -22.94 -9.04 18.14
C HIS A 155 -23.60 -8.47 19.40
N SER A 156 -24.70 -7.75 19.23
CA SER A 156 -25.41 -7.08 20.32
C SER A 156 -26.06 -8.07 21.27
N ALA A 157 -26.76 -9.09 20.75
CA ALA A 157 -27.37 -10.15 21.58
C ALA A 157 -26.31 -10.99 22.30
N PHE A 158 -25.20 -11.35 21.64
CA PHE A 158 -24.11 -12.06 22.26
C PHE A 158 -23.48 -11.27 23.41
N LEU A 159 -23.13 -10.00 23.17
CA LEU A 159 -22.57 -9.11 24.19
C LEU A 159 -23.51 -8.98 25.39
N TYR A 160 -24.82 -8.84 25.13
CA TYR A 160 -25.82 -8.78 26.22
C TYR A 160 -25.73 -10.01 27.12
N HIS A 161 -25.69 -11.22 26.58
CA HIS A 161 -25.63 -12.46 27.37
C HIS A 161 -24.24 -12.71 27.97
N ALA A 162 -23.16 -12.42 27.26
CA ALA A 162 -21.78 -12.61 27.72
C ALA A 162 -21.43 -11.64 28.86
N ILE A 163 -21.84 -10.36 28.77
CA ILE A 163 -21.64 -9.39 29.86
C ILE A 163 -22.42 -9.80 31.11
N ARG A 164 -23.63 -10.30 30.97
CA ARG A 164 -24.40 -10.84 32.11
C ARG A 164 -23.79 -12.11 32.73
N ALA A 165 -23.03 -12.86 31.96
CA ALA A 165 -22.23 -13.98 32.45
C ALA A 165 -20.91 -13.54 33.12
N GLY A 166 -20.55 -12.24 33.01
CA GLY A 166 -19.37 -11.67 33.66
C GLY A 166 -18.21 -11.32 32.71
N MET A 167 -18.45 -11.27 31.39
CA MET A 167 -17.44 -10.80 30.43
C MET A 167 -17.09 -9.33 30.72
N ASP A 168 -15.79 -9.03 30.86
CA ASP A 168 -15.30 -7.69 31.24
C ASP A 168 -14.96 -6.83 30.04
N MET A 169 -14.51 -7.41 28.93
CA MET A 169 -14.04 -6.71 27.73
C MET A 169 -14.52 -7.39 26.46
N GLY A 170 -14.82 -6.61 25.43
CA GLY A 170 -15.14 -7.12 24.09
C GLY A 170 -14.30 -6.40 23.03
N ILE A 171 -13.63 -7.17 22.19
CA ILE A 171 -12.97 -6.65 20.99
C ILE A 171 -13.99 -6.67 19.86
N VAL A 172 -14.56 -5.50 19.54
CA VAL A 172 -15.64 -5.36 18.57
C VAL A 172 -15.58 -3.99 17.90
N ASN A 173 -16.02 -3.93 16.65
CA ASN A 173 -16.25 -2.62 16.00
C ASN A 173 -17.50 -1.96 16.62
N PRO A 174 -17.39 -0.82 17.33
CA PRO A 174 -18.53 -0.18 18.00
C PRO A 174 -19.65 0.21 17.02
N GLN A 175 -19.37 0.43 15.74
CA GLN A 175 -20.39 0.71 14.72
C GLN A 175 -21.21 -0.52 14.33
N MET A 176 -20.78 -1.72 14.72
CA MET A 176 -21.44 -3.00 14.47
C MET A 176 -22.20 -3.52 15.72
N VAL A 177 -22.51 -2.63 16.64
CA VAL A 177 -23.27 -2.93 17.87
C VAL A 177 -24.47 -2.01 17.96
N LYS A 178 -25.66 -2.59 18.06
CA LYS A 178 -26.93 -1.88 18.30
C LYS A 178 -27.34 -1.99 19.75
N ILE A 179 -28.25 -1.13 20.16
CA ILE A 179 -28.92 -1.27 21.48
C ILE A 179 -29.77 -2.54 21.41
N TYR A 180 -29.56 -3.46 22.35
CA TYR A 180 -30.24 -4.77 22.38
C TYR A 180 -31.77 -4.69 22.28
N SER A 181 -32.40 -3.72 22.96
CA SER A 181 -33.84 -3.48 22.92
C SER A 181 -34.37 -2.87 21.62
N GLU A 182 -33.48 -2.41 20.73
CA GLU A 182 -33.85 -1.83 19.43
C GLU A 182 -33.70 -2.86 18.28
N ILE A 183 -33.24 -4.07 18.60
CA ILE A 183 -33.21 -5.16 17.62
C ILE A 183 -34.64 -5.59 17.33
N GLU A 184 -34.96 -5.76 16.06
CA GLU A 184 -36.28 -6.24 15.63
C GLU A 184 -36.61 -7.57 16.35
N PRO A 185 -37.81 -7.71 16.99
CA PRO A 185 -38.10 -8.84 17.88
C PRO A 185 -38.00 -10.23 17.26
N GLU A 186 -38.37 -10.39 15.98
CA GLU A 186 -38.29 -11.66 15.29
C GLU A 186 -36.82 -12.03 14.99
N LEU A 187 -36.01 -11.05 14.54
CA LEU A 187 -34.58 -11.23 14.35
C LEU A 187 -33.88 -11.57 15.65
N LEU A 188 -34.20 -10.84 16.73
CA LEU A 188 -33.62 -11.07 18.04
C LEU A 188 -33.90 -12.49 18.54
N GLN A 189 -35.16 -12.97 18.41
CA GLN A 189 -35.53 -14.32 18.83
C GLN A 189 -34.70 -15.40 18.05
N ARG A 190 -34.56 -15.24 16.72
CA ARG A 190 -33.82 -16.18 15.89
C ARG A 190 -32.31 -16.15 16.23
N VAL A 191 -31.77 -14.96 16.46
CA VAL A 191 -30.37 -14.78 16.86
C VAL A 191 -30.11 -15.41 18.23
N GLU A 192 -31.00 -15.21 19.21
CA GLU A 192 -30.88 -15.83 20.53
C GLU A 192 -31.04 -17.34 20.49
N ASP A 193 -31.90 -17.89 19.64
CA ASP A 193 -32.03 -19.34 19.44
C ASP A 193 -30.71 -19.96 19.00
N VAL A 194 -29.93 -19.25 18.14
CA VAL A 194 -28.58 -19.66 17.72
C VAL A 194 -27.55 -19.49 18.84
N ILE A 195 -27.45 -18.30 19.44
CA ILE A 195 -26.42 -17.98 20.43
C ILE A 195 -26.56 -18.85 21.69
N LEU A 196 -27.77 -19.12 22.11
CA LEU A 196 -28.05 -19.91 23.32
C LEU A 196 -28.30 -21.40 23.01
N CYS A 197 -28.16 -21.81 21.74
CA CYS A 197 -28.37 -23.18 21.29
C CYS A 197 -29.71 -23.76 21.79
N ARG A 198 -30.82 -22.98 21.61
CA ARG A 198 -32.15 -23.35 22.13
C ARG A 198 -32.86 -24.39 21.29
N ARG A 199 -32.45 -24.55 20.01
CA ARG A 199 -33.12 -25.39 19.02
C ARG A 199 -32.10 -25.98 18.06
N ALA A 200 -32.31 -27.21 17.64
CA ALA A 200 -31.45 -27.84 16.62
C ALA A 200 -31.53 -27.22 15.21
N ASP A 201 -32.68 -26.61 14.88
CA ASP A 201 -32.91 -25.94 13.59
C ASP A 201 -32.64 -24.42 13.61
N ALA A 202 -32.01 -23.92 14.70
CA ALA A 202 -31.81 -22.47 14.89
C ALA A 202 -30.95 -21.84 13.79
N ALA A 203 -29.86 -22.51 13.38
CA ALA A 203 -28.94 -22.03 12.36
C ALA A 203 -29.62 -21.93 10.99
N GLU A 204 -30.42 -22.95 10.61
CA GLU A 204 -31.15 -22.98 9.35
C GLU A 204 -32.19 -21.85 9.30
N ARG A 205 -33.00 -21.69 10.35
CA ARG A 205 -34.03 -20.65 10.46
C ARG A 205 -33.45 -19.24 10.41
N LEU A 206 -32.29 -18.99 11.03
CA LEU A 206 -31.64 -17.70 10.97
C LEU A 206 -31.07 -17.45 9.56
N THR A 207 -30.55 -18.49 8.91
CA THR A 207 -30.04 -18.43 7.52
C THR A 207 -31.15 -18.11 6.52
N GLU A 208 -32.32 -18.78 6.64
CA GLU A 208 -33.47 -18.49 5.81
C GLU A 208 -33.98 -17.05 5.99
N TYR A 209 -34.07 -16.61 7.24
CA TYR A 209 -34.45 -15.23 7.56
C TYR A 209 -33.43 -14.21 7.03
N ALA A 210 -32.15 -14.50 7.15
CA ALA A 210 -31.08 -13.67 6.63
C ALA A 210 -31.17 -13.52 5.10
N GLN A 211 -31.56 -14.58 4.38
CA GLN A 211 -31.82 -14.53 2.94
C GLN A 211 -33.04 -13.67 2.62
N GLN A 212 -34.13 -13.77 3.38
CA GLN A 212 -35.32 -12.93 3.22
C GLN A 212 -35.04 -11.46 3.47
N VAL A 213 -34.32 -11.13 4.55
CA VAL A 213 -33.88 -9.76 4.87
C VAL A 213 -32.93 -9.22 3.79
N ARG A 214 -32.07 -10.06 3.25
CA ARG A 214 -31.19 -9.70 2.13
C ARG A 214 -32.01 -9.45 0.85
N THR A 215 -33.01 -10.30 0.57
CA THR A 215 -33.90 -10.15 -0.57
C THR A 215 -34.78 -8.89 -0.42
N THR A 216 -35.23 -8.55 0.79
CA THR A 216 -36.02 -7.30 1.04
C THR A 216 -35.15 -6.05 1.01
N ALA A 217 -33.86 -6.13 1.38
CA ALA A 217 -32.91 -5.03 1.24
C ALA A 217 -32.36 -4.88 -0.20
N GLU A 218 -32.32 -5.98 -0.95
CA GLU A 218 -31.94 -6.03 -2.38
C GLU A 218 -33.14 -5.92 -3.31
N THR A 219 -34.39 -6.15 -2.86
CA THR A 219 -35.63 -6.02 -3.61
C THR A 219 -36.46 -4.78 -3.23
N GLN A 220 -35.84 -3.63 -3.27
CA GLN A 220 -36.38 -2.59 -4.09
C GLN A 220 -35.58 -2.61 -5.39
N PRO A 221 -36.10 -3.11 -6.50
CA PRO A 221 -35.61 -2.67 -7.77
C PRO A 221 -36.00 -1.19 -7.83
N GLN A 222 -35.11 -0.31 -7.41
CA GLN A 222 -35.07 1.00 -8.00
C GLN A 222 -34.92 0.68 -9.50
N ALA A 223 -35.95 1.03 -10.27
CA ALA A 223 -35.79 1.13 -11.72
C ALA A 223 -34.42 1.80 -11.91
N PRO A 224 -33.57 1.34 -12.88
CA PRO A 224 -32.19 1.85 -13.03
C PRO A 224 -32.10 3.37 -12.97
N ASP A 225 -33.21 4.07 -13.20
CA ASP A 225 -33.33 5.53 -13.25
C ASP A 225 -34.31 6.13 -12.22
N ALA A 226 -34.69 5.44 -11.13
CA ALA A 226 -35.60 6.00 -10.12
C ALA A 226 -35.12 7.34 -9.53
N TRP A 227 -33.81 7.55 -9.43
CA TRP A 227 -33.18 8.79 -8.99
C TRP A 227 -33.42 9.96 -9.97
N ARG A 228 -33.79 9.69 -11.23
CA ARG A 228 -34.16 10.70 -12.22
C ARG A 228 -35.46 11.45 -11.89
N ALA A 229 -36.33 10.88 -11.05
CA ALA A 229 -37.55 11.52 -10.59
C ALA A 229 -37.32 12.60 -9.53
N GLY A 230 -36.10 12.72 -8.98
CA GLY A 230 -35.72 13.76 -8.01
C GLY A 230 -35.57 15.14 -8.62
N THR A 231 -35.39 16.14 -7.76
CA THR A 231 -35.07 17.52 -8.16
C THR A 231 -33.74 17.56 -8.93
N LEU A 232 -33.52 18.63 -9.70
CA LEU A 232 -32.27 18.81 -10.45
C LEU A 232 -31.01 18.73 -9.54
N ALA A 233 -31.07 19.34 -8.35
CA ALA A 233 -29.98 19.27 -7.38
C ALA A 233 -29.73 17.84 -6.87
N GLU A 234 -30.80 17.07 -6.63
CA GLU A 234 -30.70 15.67 -6.22
C GLU A 234 -30.15 14.78 -7.36
N ARG A 235 -30.55 15.01 -8.60
CA ARG A 235 -30.05 14.30 -9.78
C ARG A 235 -28.53 14.56 -9.98
N ILE A 236 -28.13 15.81 -9.99
CA ILE A 236 -26.72 16.21 -10.10
C ILE A 236 -25.92 15.67 -8.93
N GLY A 237 -26.43 15.81 -7.70
CA GLY A 237 -25.80 15.27 -6.50
C GLY A 237 -25.62 13.75 -6.56
N HIS A 238 -26.61 13.00 -7.04
CA HIS A 238 -26.55 11.56 -7.23
C HIS A 238 -25.51 11.19 -8.32
N ALA A 239 -25.57 11.84 -9.47
CA ALA A 239 -24.63 11.63 -10.57
C ALA A 239 -23.18 11.81 -10.12
N MET A 240 -22.89 12.88 -9.37
CA MET A 240 -21.57 13.18 -8.80
C MET A 240 -21.13 12.14 -7.77
N LEU A 241 -21.98 11.80 -6.78
CA LEU A 241 -21.64 10.84 -5.72
C LEU A 241 -21.47 9.40 -6.24
N LYS A 242 -22.18 9.01 -7.29
CA LYS A 242 -22.13 7.66 -7.86
C LYS A 242 -21.23 7.55 -9.09
N GLY A 243 -20.73 8.66 -9.61
CA GLY A 243 -19.88 8.71 -10.80
C GLY A 243 -20.63 8.34 -12.08
N VAL A 244 -21.96 8.64 -12.16
CA VAL A 244 -22.81 8.37 -13.34
C VAL A 244 -22.75 9.55 -14.29
N ALA A 245 -22.21 9.36 -15.48
CA ALA A 245 -22.00 10.43 -16.44
C ALA A 245 -23.07 10.55 -17.53
N ASP A 246 -23.99 9.59 -17.62
CA ASP A 246 -24.90 9.42 -18.78
C ASP A 246 -25.87 10.58 -19.00
N TYR A 247 -26.30 11.27 -17.92
CA TYR A 247 -27.31 12.31 -17.98
C TYR A 247 -26.76 13.70 -17.59
N ILE A 248 -25.51 13.80 -17.16
CA ILE A 248 -24.99 14.99 -16.48
C ILE A 248 -24.95 16.23 -17.40
N GLU A 249 -24.70 16.03 -18.69
CA GLU A 249 -24.69 17.11 -19.67
C GLU A 249 -26.08 17.72 -19.83
N GLN A 250 -27.09 16.85 -19.93
CA GLN A 250 -28.50 17.28 -20.02
C GLN A 250 -28.94 17.99 -18.73
N ASP A 251 -28.59 17.44 -17.56
CA ASP A 251 -28.94 18.03 -16.26
C ASP A 251 -28.23 19.39 -16.06
N ALA A 252 -26.99 19.54 -16.54
CA ALA A 252 -26.27 20.81 -16.49
C ALA A 252 -26.91 21.89 -17.39
N LEU A 253 -27.36 21.50 -18.60
CA LEU A 253 -28.08 22.41 -19.50
C LEU A 253 -29.46 22.79 -18.96
N GLU A 254 -30.24 21.83 -18.41
CA GLU A 254 -31.49 22.10 -17.71
C GLU A 254 -31.27 23.09 -16.56
N GLY A 255 -30.16 22.92 -15.81
CA GLY A 255 -29.74 23.87 -14.78
C GLY A 255 -29.47 25.27 -15.33
N TYR A 256 -28.83 25.36 -16.48
CA TYR A 256 -28.57 26.65 -17.14
C TYR A 256 -29.88 27.34 -17.56
N GLU A 257 -30.84 26.59 -18.13
CA GLU A 257 -32.14 27.13 -18.48
C GLU A 257 -32.91 27.61 -17.23
N ALA A 258 -32.81 26.88 -16.11
CA ALA A 258 -33.52 27.20 -14.87
C ALA A 258 -32.89 28.39 -14.10
N LEU A 259 -31.54 28.49 -14.07
CA LEU A 259 -30.81 29.48 -13.27
C LEU A 259 -30.31 30.70 -14.08
N GLY A 260 -30.42 30.64 -15.41
CA GLY A 260 -30.15 31.75 -16.31
C GLY A 260 -28.68 32.05 -16.58
N THR A 261 -27.74 31.53 -15.81
CA THR A 261 -26.30 31.67 -16.04
C THR A 261 -25.56 30.34 -15.81
N PRO A 262 -24.53 30.01 -16.65
CA PRO A 262 -23.73 28.82 -16.43
C PRO A 262 -23.02 28.79 -15.06
N MET A 263 -22.60 29.98 -14.61
CA MET A 263 -21.94 30.14 -13.31
C MET A 263 -22.86 29.75 -12.14
N ALA A 264 -24.15 30.14 -12.16
CA ALA A 264 -25.10 29.75 -11.15
C ALA A 264 -25.25 28.21 -11.06
N VAL A 265 -25.21 27.49 -12.18
CA VAL A 265 -25.21 26.02 -12.20
C VAL A 265 -23.99 25.46 -11.50
N ILE A 266 -22.82 25.98 -11.82
CA ILE A 266 -21.55 25.54 -11.23
C ILE A 266 -21.58 25.81 -9.72
N ASP A 267 -21.88 27.03 -9.29
CA ASP A 267 -21.79 27.43 -7.89
C ASP A 267 -22.87 26.82 -6.98
N THR A 268 -24.10 26.62 -7.51
CA THR A 268 -25.22 26.19 -6.67
C THR A 268 -25.55 24.70 -6.77
N LEU A 269 -25.14 24.01 -7.84
CA LEU A 269 -25.46 22.60 -8.08
C LEU A 269 -24.22 21.71 -8.10
N LEU A 270 -23.19 22.07 -8.89
CA LEU A 270 -22.02 21.23 -9.08
C LEU A 270 -21.03 21.33 -7.92
N MET A 271 -20.67 22.54 -7.47
CA MET A 271 -19.70 22.76 -6.39
C MET A 271 -20.15 22.19 -5.05
N PRO A 272 -21.40 22.36 -4.58
CA PRO A 272 -21.84 21.74 -3.33
C PRO A 272 -21.83 20.21 -3.38
N ALA A 273 -22.16 19.61 -4.54
CA ALA A 273 -22.06 18.17 -4.73
C ALA A 273 -20.60 17.69 -4.65
N MET A 274 -19.67 18.47 -5.23
CA MET A 274 -18.24 18.17 -5.21
C MET A 274 -17.62 18.35 -3.81
N GLU A 275 -18.01 19.38 -3.06
CA GLU A 275 -17.61 19.59 -1.67
C GLU A 275 -18.02 18.42 -0.78
N ARG A 276 -19.23 17.88 -0.99
CA ARG A 276 -19.69 16.65 -0.30
C ARG A 276 -18.82 15.44 -0.65
N VAL A 277 -18.43 15.27 -1.91
CA VAL A 277 -17.50 14.22 -2.33
C VAL A 277 -16.14 14.38 -1.65
N GLY A 278 -15.60 15.60 -1.61
CA GLY A 278 -14.34 15.93 -0.93
C GLY A 278 -14.38 15.60 0.57
N THR A 279 -15.48 15.94 1.24
CA THR A 279 -15.70 15.63 2.66
C THR A 279 -15.74 14.12 2.90
N LEU A 280 -16.52 13.37 2.12
CA LEU A 280 -16.62 11.91 2.24
C LEU A 280 -15.29 11.21 1.95
N PHE A 281 -14.50 11.72 1.00
CA PHE A 281 -13.16 11.22 0.72
C PHE A 281 -12.19 11.51 1.88
N GLY A 282 -12.20 12.73 2.42
CA GLY A 282 -11.39 13.11 3.57
C GLY A 282 -11.70 12.32 4.83
N GLU A 283 -12.98 11.94 5.04
CA GLU A 283 -13.44 11.09 6.14
C GLU A 283 -13.20 9.59 5.90
N GLY A 284 -12.67 9.20 4.75
CA GLY A 284 -12.45 7.80 4.38
C GLY A 284 -13.72 7.01 4.04
N LYS A 285 -14.86 7.70 3.85
CA LYS A 285 -16.15 7.12 3.47
C LYS A 285 -16.34 6.98 1.96
N MET A 286 -15.46 7.58 1.18
CA MET A 286 -15.41 7.47 -0.28
C MET A 286 -14.00 7.09 -0.70
N PHE A 287 -13.86 6.27 -1.75
CA PHE A 287 -12.57 5.75 -2.19
C PHE A 287 -12.08 6.49 -3.44
N LEU A 288 -10.77 6.44 -3.67
CA LEU A 288 -10.12 7.13 -4.80
C LEU A 288 -10.76 6.82 -6.17
N PRO A 289 -11.10 5.56 -6.53
CA PRO A 289 -11.76 5.27 -7.81
C PRO A 289 -13.07 6.04 -7.99
N GLN A 290 -13.85 6.18 -6.92
CA GLN A 290 -15.12 6.92 -6.93
C GLN A 290 -14.89 8.41 -7.17
N VAL A 291 -13.87 9.00 -6.52
CA VAL A 291 -13.50 10.42 -6.72
C VAL A 291 -13.07 10.67 -8.16
N VAL A 292 -12.28 9.78 -8.75
CA VAL A 292 -11.84 9.89 -10.15
C VAL A 292 -13.04 9.79 -11.12
N LYS A 293 -14.01 8.90 -10.86
CA LYS A 293 -15.25 8.83 -11.64
C LYS A 293 -16.11 10.10 -11.48
N THR A 294 -16.20 10.66 -10.26
CA THR A 294 -16.87 11.95 -10.02
C THR A 294 -16.21 13.08 -10.80
N ALA A 295 -14.87 13.11 -10.87
CA ALA A 295 -14.13 14.11 -11.65
C ALA A 295 -14.52 14.09 -13.13
N ARG A 296 -14.70 12.91 -13.71
CA ARG A 296 -15.19 12.73 -15.07
C ARG A 296 -16.60 13.33 -15.24
N VAL A 297 -17.50 13.06 -14.28
CA VAL A 297 -18.86 13.64 -14.30
C VAL A 297 -18.81 15.17 -14.27
N MET A 298 -17.99 15.74 -13.36
CA MET A 298 -17.79 17.19 -13.25
C MET A 298 -17.25 17.80 -14.56
N LYS A 299 -16.21 17.22 -15.15
CA LYS A 299 -15.63 17.68 -16.41
C LYS A 299 -16.65 17.69 -17.55
N ARG A 300 -17.50 16.65 -17.66
CA ARG A 300 -18.56 16.61 -18.68
C ARG A 300 -19.62 17.67 -18.47
N ALA A 301 -20.05 17.91 -17.23
CA ALA A 301 -20.99 18.98 -16.90
C ALA A 301 -20.44 20.35 -17.28
N VAL A 302 -19.18 20.64 -16.90
CA VAL A 302 -18.54 21.92 -17.24
C VAL A 302 -18.32 22.06 -18.74
N ALA A 303 -17.90 21.00 -19.42
CA ALA A 303 -17.74 21.02 -20.89
C ALA A 303 -19.05 21.36 -21.63
N ALA A 304 -20.19 20.84 -21.15
CA ALA A 304 -21.50 21.21 -21.71
C ALA A 304 -21.87 22.68 -21.50
N LEU A 305 -21.40 23.29 -20.40
CA LEU A 305 -21.64 24.72 -20.07
C LEU A 305 -20.62 25.68 -20.73
N THR A 306 -19.44 25.20 -21.13
CA THR A 306 -18.34 26.05 -21.67
C THR A 306 -18.76 26.91 -22.83
N PRO A 307 -19.53 26.45 -23.85
CA PRO A 307 -19.96 27.32 -24.95
C PRO A 307 -20.79 28.53 -24.50
N TYR A 308 -21.54 28.40 -23.42
CA TYR A 308 -22.39 29.45 -22.86
C TYR A 308 -21.60 30.40 -21.94
N ILE A 309 -20.52 29.92 -21.31
CA ILE A 309 -19.59 30.73 -20.52
C ILE A 309 -18.83 31.67 -21.45
N GLU A 310 -18.32 31.15 -22.58
CA GLU A 310 -17.59 31.95 -23.58
C GLU A 310 -18.45 33.00 -24.25
N GLN A 311 -19.72 32.74 -24.51
CA GLN A 311 -20.66 33.69 -25.11
C GLN A 311 -21.09 34.81 -24.12
N GLY A 312 -21.07 34.50 -22.81
CA GLY A 312 -21.50 35.46 -21.78
C GLY A 312 -20.48 36.47 -21.33
N GLY A 313 -19.21 36.40 -21.78
CA GLY A 313 -18.13 37.30 -21.39
C GLY A 313 -17.78 37.24 -19.89
N ALA A 314 -18.26 36.23 -19.17
CA ALA A 314 -18.00 36.04 -17.75
C ALA A 314 -16.59 35.43 -17.53
N GLN A 315 -15.86 35.99 -16.58
CA GLN A 315 -14.60 35.40 -16.10
C GLN A 315 -14.85 33.97 -15.55
N THR A 316 -13.87 33.08 -15.79
CA THR A 316 -13.84 31.69 -15.36
C THR A 316 -14.30 31.48 -13.93
N PRO A 317 -14.90 30.28 -13.62
CA PRO A 317 -15.47 29.94 -12.30
C PRO A 317 -14.47 30.08 -11.15
N HIS A 318 -15.01 30.21 -9.94
CA HIS A 318 -14.32 30.29 -8.65
C HIS A 318 -13.00 29.51 -8.67
N ASN A 319 -11.91 30.26 -8.96
CA ASN A 319 -10.57 29.69 -8.98
C ASN A 319 -10.08 29.68 -7.53
N ALA A 320 -10.14 28.51 -6.88
CA ALA A 320 -9.58 28.32 -5.55
C ALA A 320 -8.05 28.55 -5.52
N GLY A 321 -7.43 28.63 -6.68
CA GLY A 321 -6.00 28.89 -6.91
C GLY A 321 -5.47 28.14 -8.12
N LYS A 322 -4.34 28.61 -8.65
CA LYS A 322 -3.62 28.04 -9.79
C LYS A 322 -2.48 27.16 -9.32
N VAL A 323 -2.51 25.87 -9.64
CA VAL A 323 -1.50 24.90 -9.22
C VAL A 323 -0.79 24.32 -10.42
N LEU A 324 0.51 24.58 -10.53
CA LEU A 324 1.35 23.94 -11.53
C LEU A 324 1.85 22.60 -10.97
N ILE A 325 1.72 21.52 -11.75
CA ILE A 325 2.18 20.20 -11.35
C ILE A 325 3.15 19.61 -12.38
N ALA A 326 4.21 18.94 -11.89
CA ALA A 326 5.20 18.33 -12.76
C ALA A 326 5.85 17.11 -12.06
N THR A 327 6.25 16.11 -12.84
CA THR A 327 7.26 15.14 -12.43
C THR A 327 8.62 15.70 -12.84
N VAL A 328 9.54 15.76 -11.88
CA VAL A 328 10.85 16.42 -12.06
C VAL A 328 11.73 15.72 -13.09
N LYS A 329 12.80 16.39 -13.52
CA LYS A 329 13.77 15.91 -14.49
C LYS A 329 14.25 14.50 -14.19
N GLY A 330 14.36 13.69 -15.24
CA GLY A 330 14.87 12.31 -15.17
C GLY A 330 13.93 11.27 -14.57
N ASP A 331 12.74 11.68 -14.13
CA ASP A 331 11.70 10.78 -13.60
C ASP A 331 10.51 10.71 -14.56
N VAL A 332 10.06 9.49 -14.84
CA VAL A 332 8.97 9.19 -15.80
C VAL A 332 7.67 8.76 -15.12
N HIS A 333 7.69 8.60 -13.78
CA HIS A 333 6.56 8.09 -13.02
C HIS A 333 5.54 9.20 -12.78
N ASP A 334 4.32 9.04 -13.29
CA ASP A 334 3.28 10.05 -13.23
C ASP A 334 1.92 9.59 -12.67
N ILE A 335 1.77 8.31 -12.31
CA ILE A 335 0.49 7.79 -11.77
C ILE A 335 0.04 8.61 -10.55
N GLY A 336 0.92 8.78 -9.58
CA GLY A 336 0.63 9.57 -8.37
C GLY A 336 0.34 11.04 -8.69
N LYS A 337 1.11 11.64 -9.62
CA LYS A 337 0.92 13.02 -10.10
C LYS A 337 -0.45 13.19 -10.74
N ASN A 338 -0.85 12.28 -11.62
CA ASN A 338 -2.13 12.37 -12.33
C ASN A 338 -3.32 12.23 -11.35
N ILE A 339 -3.21 11.35 -10.35
CA ILE A 339 -4.20 11.23 -9.27
C ILE A 339 -4.32 12.55 -8.50
N VAL A 340 -3.20 13.16 -8.12
CA VAL A 340 -3.18 14.43 -7.40
C VAL A 340 -3.79 15.54 -8.24
N ALA A 341 -3.46 15.63 -9.53
CA ALA A 341 -4.02 16.61 -10.45
C ALA A 341 -5.55 16.52 -10.54
N VAL A 342 -6.07 15.30 -10.70
CA VAL A 342 -7.52 15.06 -10.74
C VAL A 342 -8.18 15.46 -9.42
N VAL A 343 -7.63 15.04 -8.27
CA VAL A 343 -8.20 15.39 -6.95
C VAL A 343 -8.21 16.88 -6.71
N MET A 344 -7.14 17.61 -7.09
CA MET A 344 -7.09 19.07 -6.94
C MET A 344 -8.04 19.79 -7.89
N ALA A 345 -8.12 19.36 -9.15
CA ALA A 345 -9.08 19.93 -10.11
C ALA A 345 -10.52 19.75 -9.62
N CYS A 346 -10.84 18.59 -9.02
CA CYS A 346 -12.14 18.34 -8.40
C CYS A 346 -12.46 19.26 -7.21
N ASN A 347 -11.44 19.84 -6.57
CA ASN A 347 -11.61 20.78 -5.46
C ASN A 347 -11.55 22.26 -5.93
N GLY A 348 -11.74 22.53 -7.21
CA GLY A 348 -11.86 23.88 -7.77
C GLY A 348 -10.53 24.58 -8.07
N TYR A 349 -9.40 23.85 -8.02
CA TYR A 349 -8.10 24.40 -8.43
C TYR A 349 -7.91 24.29 -9.94
N GLU A 350 -7.38 25.34 -10.54
CA GLU A 350 -6.95 25.30 -11.94
C GLU A 350 -5.57 24.62 -12.02
N ILE A 351 -5.47 23.53 -12.79
CA ILE A 351 -4.26 22.71 -12.85
C ILE A 351 -3.55 22.88 -14.19
N LYS A 352 -2.26 23.21 -14.13
CA LYS A 352 -1.36 23.16 -15.28
C LYS A 352 -0.39 22.01 -15.10
N ASP A 353 -0.60 20.91 -15.83
CA ASP A 353 0.26 19.74 -15.80
C ASP A 353 1.34 19.84 -16.89
N LEU A 354 2.60 19.89 -16.49
CA LEU A 354 3.75 19.95 -17.41
C LEU A 354 4.24 18.57 -17.88
N GLY A 355 3.65 17.49 -17.35
CA GLY A 355 4.04 16.11 -17.66
C GLY A 355 5.19 15.57 -16.83
N VAL A 356 6.05 14.76 -17.45
CA VAL A 356 7.19 14.09 -16.83
C VAL A 356 8.52 14.62 -17.36
N MET A 357 9.62 14.30 -16.66
CA MET A 357 11.00 14.68 -17.03
C MET A 357 11.16 16.19 -17.23
N VAL A 358 10.50 17.02 -16.41
CA VAL A 358 10.49 18.46 -16.60
C VAL A 358 11.68 19.12 -15.92
N GLU A 359 12.46 19.87 -16.68
CA GLU A 359 13.60 20.64 -16.21
C GLU A 359 13.19 21.68 -15.16
N SER A 360 14.03 21.88 -14.12
CA SER A 360 13.77 22.83 -13.03
C SER A 360 13.54 24.26 -13.52
N GLN A 361 14.33 24.70 -14.48
CA GLN A 361 14.20 26.03 -15.10
C GLN A 361 12.83 26.18 -15.78
N ARG A 362 12.38 25.18 -16.55
CA ARG A 362 11.08 25.19 -17.23
C ARG A 362 9.91 25.20 -16.23
N ILE A 363 10.01 24.44 -15.14
CA ILE A 363 8.98 24.44 -14.08
C ILE A 363 8.79 25.84 -13.54
N VAL A 364 9.87 26.52 -13.21
CA VAL A 364 9.83 27.90 -12.64
C VAL A 364 9.37 28.93 -13.66
N GLU A 365 9.83 28.86 -14.90
CA GLU A 365 9.41 29.77 -15.98
C GLU A 365 7.91 29.66 -16.28
N GLU A 366 7.40 28.42 -16.38
CA GLU A 366 6.00 28.18 -16.64
C GLU A 366 5.11 28.56 -15.44
N ALA A 367 5.60 28.38 -14.20
CA ALA A 367 4.88 28.82 -13.01
C ALA A 367 4.71 30.34 -12.97
N VAL A 368 5.77 31.09 -13.28
CA VAL A 368 5.75 32.57 -13.35
C VAL A 368 4.89 33.06 -14.51
N ALA A 369 5.10 32.49 -15.70
CA ALA A 369 4.38 32.93 -16.91
C ALA A 369 2.86 32.69 -16.80
N TRP A 370 2.46 31.64 -16.12
CA TRP A 370 1.05 31.30 -15.93
C TRP A 370 0.44 31.96 -14.69
N GLY A 371 1.27 32.49 -13.78
CA GLY A 371 0.83 33.07 -12.52
C GLY A 371 0.33 32.00 -11.52
N ALA A 372 1.12 30.95 -11.33
CA ALA A 372 0.80 29.89 -10.38
C ALA A 372 0.83 30.39 -8.93
N ASP A 373 -0.12 29.95 -8.10
CA ASP A 373 -0.15 30.21 -6.67
C ASP A 373 0.66 29.18 -5.88
N CYS A 374 0.85 27.97 -6.46
CA CYS A 374 1.60 26.87 -5.85
C CYS A 374 2.21 25.97 -6.93
N ILE A 375 3.35 25.37 -6.60
CA ILE A 375 4.00 24.34 -7.43
C ILE A 375 3.90 22.99 -6.71
N CYS A 376 3.43 21.93 -7.39
CA CYS A 376 3.43 20.57 -6.90
C CYS A 376 4.46 19.73 -7.66
N LEU A 377 5.43 19.17 -6.96
CA LEU A 377 6.47 18.34 -7.53
C LEU A 377 6.23 16.87 -7.18
N SER A 378 6.37 15.99 -8.18
CA SER A 378 6.26 14.56 -8.05
C SER A 378 7.56 13.88 -8.44
N GLY A 379 7.89 12.77 -7.74
CA GLY A 379 9.00 11.91 -8.06
C GLY A 379 8.89 10.58 -7.31
N LEU A 380 9.33 9.51 -7.95
CA LEU A 380 9.27 8.15 -7.40
C LEU A 380 10.66 7.61 -7.05
N ILE A 381 11.70 8.18 -7.62
CA ILE A 381 13.06 7.67 -7.49
C ILE A 381 13.92 8.57 -6.62
N THR A 382 14.98 8.02 -6.07
CA THR A 382 15.87 8.76 -5.18
C THR A 382 16.49 10.00 -5.84
N PRO A 383 16.98 9.97 -7.11
CA PRO A 383 17.49 11.17 -7.78
C PRO A 383 16.46 12.29 -7.95
N SER A 384 15.16 11.97 -7.96
CA SER A 384 14.11 13.00 -8.05
C SER A 384 14.09 13.93 -6.86
N LEU A 385 14.58 13.48 -5.71
CA LEU A 385 14.67 14.31 -4.49
C LEU A 385 15.65 15.47 -4.64
N ASP A 386 16.78 15.24 -5.33
CA ASP A 386 17.76 16.29 -5.62
C ASP A 386 17.21 17.25 -6.68
N GLU A 387 16.49 16.74 -7.71
CA GLU A 387 15.86 17.58 -8.70
C GLU A 387 14.74 18.46 -8.10
N MET A 388 14.04 17.99 -7.08
CA MET A 388 13.09 18.81 -6.31
C MET A 388 13.80 19.93 -5.54
N ALA A 389 14.98 19.66 -4.99
CA ALA A 389 15.81 20.66 -4.37
C ALA A 389 16.33 21.70 -5.41
N HIS A 390 16.74 21.26 -6.61
CA HIS A 390 17.13 22.14 -7.70
C HIS A 390 16.01 23.10 -8.15
N VAL A 391 14.74 22.65 -8.16
CA VAL A 391 13.59 23.54 -8.42
C VAL A 391 13.51 24.62 -7.33
N CYS A 392 13.68 24.23 -6.07
CA CYS A 392 13.67 25.16 -4.93
C CYS A 392 14.85 26.15 -4.98
N GLU A 393 16.05 25.69 -5.33
CA GLU A 393 17.24 26.54 -5.53
C GLU A 393 17.02 27.55 -6.69
N GLU A 394 16.38 27.13 -7.78
CA GLU A 394 16.06 28.00 -8.91
C GLU A 394 15.03 29.06 -8.52
N LEU A 395 14.03 28.73 -7.71
CA LEU A 395 13.09 29.68 -7.11
C LEU A 395 13.83 30.70 -6.21
N GLU A 396 14.74 30.20 -5.35
CA GLU A 396 15.55 31.05 -4.47
C GLU A 396 16.44 32.01 -5.28
N ARG A 397 17.14 31.50 -6.31
CA ARG A 397 18.01 32.27 -7.18
C ARG A 397 17.25 33.43 -7.90
N ARG A 398 15.96 33.20 -8.24
CA ARG A 398 15.09 34.20 -8.86
C ARG A 398 14.35 35.06 -7.82
N ALA A 399 14.61 34.92 -6.54
CA ALA A 399 13.93 35.59 -5.44
C ALA A 399 12.39 35.44 -5.44
N LEU A 400 11.90 34.32 -5.97
CA LEU A 400 10.48 33.94 -5.97
C LEU A 400 10.13 33.29 -4.64
N ARG A 401 8.85 33.38 -4.21
CA ARG A 401 8.37 32.83 -2.91
C ARG A 401 7.13 31.97 -3.09
N LEU A 402 7.02 31.27 -4.22
CA LEU A 402 5.91 30.37 -4.48
C LEU A 402 5.99 29.17 -3.54
N PRO A 403 4.91 28.80 -2.87
CA PRO A 403 4.85 27.57 -2.10
C PRO A 403 5.09 26.34 -2.97
N VAL A 404 5.85 25.38 -2.42
CA VAL A 404 6.15 24.12 -3.12
C VAL A 404 5.63 22.94 -2.30
N ILE A 405 4.80 22.09 -2.90
CA ILE A 405 4.33 20.83 -2.32
C ILE A 405 5.15 19.69 -2.92
N ILE A 406 5.73 18.87 -2.06
CA ILE A 406 6.56 17.73 -2.42
C ILE A 406 5.73 16.45 -2.23
N GLY A 407 5.58 15.66 -3.28
CA GLY A 407 4.88 14.37 -3.26
C GLY A 407 5.62 13.28 -4.01
N GLY A 408 5.25 12.03 -3.74
CA GLY A 408 5.82 10.83 -4.35
C GLY A 408 6.26 9.79 -3.33
N ALA A 409 6.36 8.52 -3.75
CA ALA A 409 6.55 7.40 -2.81
C ALA A 409 7.91 7.40 -2.08
N THR A 410 8.94 8.00 -2.67
CA THR A 410 10.28 8.15 -2.04
C THR A 410 10.41 9.39 -1.18
N THR A 411 9.44 10.30 -1.26
CA THR A 411 9.47 11.55 -0.48
C THR A 411 9.04 11.30 0.95
N SER A 412 9.56 12.09 1.89
CA SER A 412 9.17 12.04 3.29
C SER A 412 9.24 13.43 3.92
N ASN A 413 8.51 13.60 5.02
CA ASN A 413 8.57 14.84 5.78
C ASN A 413 9.98 15.12 6.31
N LEU A 414 10.69 14.07 6.72
CA LEU A 414 12.08 14.19 7.19
C LEU A 414 13.01 14.65 6.06
N HIS A 415 12.95 14.02 4.88
CA HIS A 415 13.77 14.41 3.74
C HIS A 415 13.47 15.85 3.29
N THR A 416 12.20 16.21 3.21
CA THR A 416 11.77 17.60 2.88
C THR A 416 12.34 18.60 3.89
N ALA A 417 12.26 18.29 5.20
CA ALA A 417 12.78 19.15 6.25
C ALA A 417 14.31 19.27 6.26
N VAL A 418 15.03 18.20 5.95
CA VAL A 418 16.51 18.14 6.09
C VAL A 418 17.23 18.59 4.80
N LYS A 419 16.72 18.23 3.62
CA LYS A 419 17.42 18.42 2.34
C LYS A 419 16.82 19.53 1.48
N ILE A 420 15.48 19.63 1.38
CA ILE A 420 14.84 20.56 0.43
C ILE A 420 14.55 21.92 1.08
N ALA A 421 13.89 21.95 2.24
CA ALA A 421 13.54 23.20 2.90
C ALA A 421 14.73 24.12 3.25
N PRO A 422 15.97 23.63 3.55
CA PRO A 422 17.10 24.50 3.83
C PRO A 422 17.61 25.34 2.64
N VAL A 423 17.39 24.90 1.42
CA VAL A 423 17.89 25.57 0.21
C VAL A 423 16.90 26.60 -0.35
N TYR A 424 15.75 26.76 0.31
CA TYR A 424 14.70 27.65 -0.13
C TYR A 424 14.08 28.44 1.04
N SER A 425 14.06 29.77 0.93
CA SER A 425 13.45 30.65 1.93
C SER A 425 11.92 30.73 1.83
N GLY A 426 11.35 30.30 0.69
CA GLY A 426 9.91 30.08 0.54
C GLY A 426 9.42 28.88 1.36
N LEU A 427 8.15 28.54 1.20
CA LEU A 427 7.55 27.42 1.93
C LEU A 427 7.62 26.13 1.12
N VAL A 428 8.17 25.07 1.71
CA VAL A 428 8.15 23.71 1.16
C VAL A 428 7.36 22.80 2.08
N ILE A 429 6.41 22.05 1.54
CA ILE A 429 5.53 21.18 2.32
C ILE A 429 5.56 19.77 1.75
N HIS A 430 5.72 18.75 2.60
CA HIS A 430 5.54 17.36 2.19
C HIS A 430 4.08 16.95 2.26
N SER A 431 3.57 16.33 1.20
CA SER A 431 2.24 15.73 1.16
C SER A 431 2.34 14.20 1.14
N PRO A 432 1.83 13.51 2.18
CA PRO A 432 1.96 12.06 2.30
C PRO A 432 1.04 11.26 1.37
N ASN A 433 0.00 11.88 0.82
CA ASN A 433 -0.94 11.26 -0.10
C ASN A 433 -1.79 12.28 -0.86
N ALA A 434 -2.46 11.84 -1.92
CA ALA A 434 -3.24 12.71 -2.81
C ALA A 434 -4.38 13.46 -2.10
N SER A 435 -5.04 12.83 -1.11
CA SER A 435 -6.17 13.46 -0.39
C SER A 435 -5.75 14.65 0.48
N ARG A 436 -4.50 14.68 0.94
CA ARG A 436 -3.96 15.76 1.78
C ARG A 436 -3.66 17.04 0.99
N ASN A 437 -3.40 16.94 -0.31
CA ASN A 437 -3.03 18.10 -1.13
C ASN A 437 -4.09 19.20 -1.11
N SER A 438 -5.37 18.85 -1.28
CA SER A 438 -6.46 19.81 -1.24
C SER A 438 -6.59 20.51 0.11
N GLN A 439 -6.40 19.76 1.22
CA GLN A 439 -6.41 20.32 2.57
C GLN A 439 -5.23 21.25 2.82
N ILE A 440 -4.03 20.87 2.36
CA ILE A 440 -2.82 21.71 2.43
C ILE A 440 -3.03 23.00 1.66
N LEU A 441 -3.53 22.93 0.43
CA LEU A 441 -3.79 24.10 -0.39
C LEU A 441 -4.86 25.02 0.22
N ALA A 442 -5.96 24.46 0.73
CA ALA A 442 -7.01 25.24 1.39
C ALA A 442 -6.51 25.98 2.63
N GLN A 443 -5.63 25.35 3.42
CA GLN A 443 -4.98 26.00 4.57
C GLN A 443 -3.98 27.07 4.12
N LEU A 444 -3.19 26.78 3.09
CA LEU A 444 -2.11 27.63 2.60
C LEU A 444 -2.61 28.90 1.92
N LEU A 445 -3.64 28.76 1.07
CA LEU A 445 -4.23 29.88 0.31
C LEU A 445 -5.40 30.53 1.05
N GLY A 446 -5.79 30.01 2.22
CA GLY A 446 -6.84 30.55 3.07
C GLY A 446 -6.39 31.71 3.95
N PRO A 447 -7.31 32.32 4.75
CA PRO A 447 -7.03 33.48 5.60
C PRO A 447 -5.90 33.26 6.61
N ASP A 448 -5.75 32.03 7.13
CA ASP A 448 -4.74 31.68 8.13
C ASP A 448 -3.45 31.09 7.52
N GLY A 449 -3.22 31.28 6.21
CA GLY A 449 -2.12 30.68 5.47
C GLY A 449 -0.74 31.00 6.06
N GLN A 450 -0.51 32.22 6.57
CA GLN A 450 0.74 32.56 7.23
C GLN A 450 0.97 31.77 8.53
N LEU A 451 -0.08 31.64 9.35
CA LEU A 451 0.00 30.87 10.61
C LEU A 451 0.31 29.39 10.32
N TYR A 452 -0.32 28.82 9.28
CA TYR A 452 -0.02 27.46 8.81
C TYR A 452 1.43 27.31 8.33
N ALA A 453 1.93 28.27 7.54
CA ALA A 453 3.31 28.29 7.07
C ALA A 453 4.33 28.32 8.21
N ASP A 454 4.10 29.15 9.23
CA ASP A 454 4.98 29.29 10.38
C ASP A 454 5.00 27.99 11.23
N LYS A 455 3.86 27.32 11.39
CA LYS A 455 3.77 26.00 12.03
C LYS A 455 4.59 24.95 11.26
N VAL A 456 4.44 24.88 9.93
CA VAL A 456 5.19 23.92 9.10
C VAL A 456 6.71 24.15 9.24
N ARG A 457 7.17 25.43 9.24
CA ARG A 457 8.58 25.75 9.43
C ARG A 457 9.10 25.34 10.81
N ALA A 458 8.31 25.56 11.86
CA ALA A 458 8.68 25.14 13.22
C ALA A 458 8.80 23.62 13.34
N ASP A 459 7.84 22.86 12.78
CA ASP A 459 7.86 21.40 12.77
C ASP A 459 9.08 20.86 11.99
N GLN A 460 9.41 21.45 10.83
CA GLN A 460 10.59 21.09 10.04
C GLN A 460 11.90 21.40 10.77
N GLN A 461 11.98 22.50 11.51
CA GLN A 461 13.16 22.85 12.30
C GLN A 461 13.38 21.85 13.44
N ALA A 462 12.32 21.41 14.12
CA ALA A 462 12.38 20.37 15.15
C ALA A 462 12.87 19.04 14.57
N LEU A 463 12.27 18.57 13.47
CA LEU A 463 12.68 17.35 12.78
C LEU A 463 14.16 17.37 12.35
N ARG A 464 14.63 18.51 11.84
CA ARG A 464 16.04 18.69 11.45
C ARG A 464 16.99 18.59 12.64
N SER A 465 16.61 19.21 13.76
CA SER A 465 17.41 19.18 15.00
C SER A 465 17.53 17.76 15.56
N ASP A 466 16.44 17.00 15.53
CA ASP A 466 16.41 15.61 15.99
C ASP A 466 17.20 14.68 15.06
N TYR A 467 17.11 14.88 13.75
CA TYR A 467 17.90 14.13 12.75
C TYR A 467 19.40 14.34 12.96
N LEU A 468 19.86 15.60 13.08
CA LEU A 468 21.28 15.92 13.31
C LEU A 468 21.80 15.34 14.64
N ARG A 469 20.94 15.20 15.65
CA ARG A 469 21.27 14.53 16.91
C ARG A 469 21.41 13.02 16.73
N ALA A 470 20.50 12.38 16.00
CA ALA A 470 20.51 10.94 15.72
C ALA A 470 21.67 10.52 14.80
N GLU A 471 22.08 11.37 13.85
CA GLU A 471 23.19 11.09 12.94
C GLU A 471 24.52 10.87 13.67
N ARG A 472 24.71 11.47 14.85
CA ARG A 472 25.90 11.28 15.69
C ARG A 472 25.97 9.89 16.35
N THR A 473 24.92 9.08 16.28
CA THR A 473 24.82 7.76 16.98
C THR A 473 24.68 6.57 16.00
N ARG A 474 25.05 6.71 14.73
CA ARG A 474 24.94 5.63 13.74
C ARG A 474 25.77 4.41 14.13
N ASN A 475 25.09 3.26 14.26
CA ASN A 475 25.67 1.99 14.70
C ASN A 475 26.21 1.17 13.50
N LEU A 476 27.19 1.73 12.77
CA LEU A 476 27.83 1.07 11.64
C LEU A 476 29.10 0.36 12.06
N ILE A 477 29.39 -0.80 11.45
CA ILE A 477 30.68 -1.47 11.50
C ILE A 477 31.54 -0.90 10.36
N PRO A 478 32.79 -0.46 10.60
CA PRO A 478 33.67 0.02 9.54
C PRO A 478 33.82 -1.01 8.41
N ILE A 479 33.75 -0.57 7.14
CA ILE A 479 33.78 -1.49 5.98
C ILE A 479 34.98 -2.41 5.97
N VAL A 480 36.12 -1.94 6.47
CA VAL A 480 37.38 -2.74 6.56
C VAL A 480 37.20 -3.92 7.53
N GLU A 481 36.47 -3.73 8.62
CA GLU A 481 36.17 -4.79 9.60
C GLU A 481 35.16 -5.78 9.05
N VAL A 482 34.07 -5.27 8.43
CA VAL A 482 33.04 -6.10 7.79
C VAL A 482 33.68 -7.03 6.74
N ARG A 483 34.57 -6.51 5.92
CA ARG A 483 35.27 -7.32 4.90
C ARG A 483 36.20 -8.39 5.50
N LYS A 484 36.75 -8.18 6.70
CA LYS A 484 37.58 -9.19 7.40
C LYS A 484 36.74 -10.32 7.98
N THR A 485 35.54 -9.99 8.45
CA THR A 485 34.59 -10.96 9.04
C THR A 485 33.65 -11.59 8.04
N ARG A 486 33.86 -11.30 6.75
CA ARG A 486 33.09 -11.87 5.64
C ARG A 486 32.99 -13.38 5.83
N LYS A 487 31.81 -13.89 6.14
CA LYS A 487 31.49 -15.30 5.94
C LYS A 487 31.53 -15.49 4.44
N GLY A 488 32.49 -16.23 3.92
CA GLY A 488 32.52 -16.59 2.51
C GLY A 488 31.13 -17.06 2.12
N ALA A 489 30.74 -16.79 0.87
CA ALA A 489 29.52 -17.37 0.33
C ALA A 489 29.42 -18.81 0.78
N ALA A 490 28.26 -19.21 1.36
CA ALA A 490 28.03 -20.62 1.60
C ALA A 490 28.40 -21.35 0.31
N PRO A 491 29.15 -22.46 0.34
CA PRO A 491 29.63 -23.11 -0.87
C PRO A 491 28.41 -23.59 -1.66
N HIS A 492 27.84 -22.70 -2.48
CA HIS A 492 26.88 -23.14 -3.48
C HIS A 492 27.70 -23.68 -4.66
N LEU A 493 27.30 -24.82 -5.15
CA LEU A 493 27.88 -25.34 -6.37
C LEU A 493 27.30 -24.53 -7.53
N PRO A 494 28.16 -23.87 -8.34
CA PRO A 494 27.70 -23.20 -9.55
C PRO A 494 26.93 -24.16 -10.44
N VAL A 495 25.79 -23.71 -10.92
CA VAL A 495 24.96 -24.49 -11.84
C VAL A 495 25.22 -23.97 -13.26
N GLU A 496 25.78 -24.82 -14.11
CA GLU A 496 25.96 -24.50 -15.51
C GLU A 496 24.61 -24.37 -16.22
N PRO A 497 24.38 -23.27 -16.96
CA PRO A 497 23.09 -23.06 -17.63
C PRO A 497 22.96 -23.99 -18.86
N LEU A 498 21.73 -24.44 -19.13
CA LEU A 498 21.40 -25.24 -20.31
C LEU A 498 21.63 -24.44 -21.61
N HIS A 499 21.30 -23.15 -21.57
CA HIS A 499 21.40 -22.25 -22.71
C HIS A 499 22.03 -20.91 -22.28
N PRO A 500 23.39 -20.82 -22.21
CA PRO A 500 24.07 -19.58 -21.88
C PRO A 500 23.95 -18.55 -23.00
N GLY A 501 24.16 -17.29 -22.67
CA GLY A 501 24.09 -16.17 -23.61
C GLY A 501 22.79 -15.43 -23.57
N ARG A 502 22.51 -14.64 -24.60
CA ARG A 502 21.38 -13.71 -24.66
C ARG A 502 20.18 -14.29 -25.41
N MET A 503 18.97 -14.00 -24.90
CA MET A 503 17.69 -14.28 -25.54
C MET A 503 16.81 -13.02 -25.49
N VAL A 504 15.98 -12.82 -26.51
CA VAL A 504 15.06 -11.68 -26.63
C VAL A 504 13.64 -12.20 -26.84
N PHE A 505 12.69 -11.60 -26.14
CA PHE A 505 11.25 -11.78 -26.33
C PHE A 505 10.72 -10.48 -26.92
N PRO A 506 10.54 -10.37 -28.24
CA PRO A 506 10.11 -9.13 -28.87
C PRO A 506 8.59 -8.86 -28.74
N ASP A 507 7.81 -9.91 -28.52
CA ASP A 507 6.35 -9.86 -28.37
C ASP A 507 5.89 -11.08 -27.55
N PHE A 508 5.90 -10.93 -26.21
CA PHE A 508 5.47 -12.00 -25.31
C PHE A 508 3.97 -11.93 -25.10
N ASP A 509 3.28 -13.08 -25.06
CA ASP A 509 1.85 -13.10 -24.94
C ASP A 509 1.39 -12.62 -23.55
N VAL A 510 0.48 -11.66 -23.51
CA VAL A 510 -0.14 -11.14 -22.28
C VAL A 510 -0.82 -12.28 -21.50
N ALA A 511 -1.44 -13.25 -22.19
CA ALA A 511 -2.10 -14.39 -21.56
C ALA A 511 -1.13 -15.26 -20.73
N ASP A 512 0.13 -15.34 -21.12
CA ASP A 512 1.16 -16.09 -20.39
C ASP A 512 1.71 -15.32 -19.17
N ALA A 513 1.62 -13.99 -19.17
CA ALA A 513 2.02 -13.14 -18.05
C ALA A 513 0.88 -12.92 -17.02
N GLU A 514 -0.36 -12.79 -17.49
CA GLU A 514 -1.56 -12.50 -16.71
C GLU A 514 -1.71 -13.33 -15.41
N PRO A 515 -1.46 -14.68 -15.40
CA PRO A 515 -1.60 -15.50 -14.20
C PRO A 515 -0.68 -15.10 -13.03
N TYR A 516 0.40 -14.35 -13.31
CA TYR A 516 1.38 -13.90 -12.32
C TYR A 516 1.08 -12.50 -11.76
N ILE A 517 -0.06 -11.88 -12.09
CA ILE A 517 -0.42 -10.56 -11.57
C ILE A 517 -0.66 -10.65 -10.06
N ASP A 518 0.08 -9.85 -9.26
CA ASP A 518 -0.23 -9.62 -7.85
C ASP A 518 -1.27 -8.49 -7.72
N TRP A 519 -2.52 -8.89 -7.61
CA TRP A 519 -3.66 -7.99 -7.46
C TRP A 519 -3.65 -7.20 -6.14
N SER A 520 -2.93 -7.65 -5.11
CA SER A 520 -2.85 -6.93 -3.83
C SER A 520 -2.19 -5.56 -4.00
N PHE A 521 -1.13 -5.46 -4.80
CA PHE A 521 -0.48 -4.20 -5.13
C PHE A 521 -1.34 -3.31 -6.05
N PHE A 522 -2.11 -3.91 -6.95
CA PHE A 522 -3.08 -3.18 -7.77
C PHE A 522 -4.12 -2.46 -6.89
N PHE A 523 -4.73 -3.17 -5.94
CA PHE A 523 -5.70 -2.57 -5.02
C PHE A 523 -5.05 -1.52 -4.11
N ALA A 524 -3.82 -1.74 -3.66
CA ALA A 524 -3.08 -0.78 -2.83
C ALA A 524 -2.86 0.55 -3.57
N ALA A 525 -2.58 0.53 -4.87
CA ALA A 525 -2.42 1.73 -5.70
C ALA A 525 -3.72 2.53 -5.82
N TRP A 526 -4.87 1.87 -5.80
CA TRP A 526 -6.20 2.52 -5.71
C TRP A 526 -6.57 2.97 -4.29
N GLY A 527 -5.66 2.87 -3.31
CA GLY A 527 -5.94 3.19 -1.90
C GLY A 527 -6.79 2.14 -1.16
N LEU A 528 -7.10 1.03 -1.82
CA LEU A 528 -7.85 -0.09 -1.27
C LEU A 528 -6.89 -1.09 -0.62
N LYS A 529 -6.43 -0.80 0.61
CA LYS A 529 -5.48 -1.65 1.33
C LYS A 529 -6.14 -2.96 1.76
N GLY A 530 -5.57 -4.08 1.34
CA GLY A 530 -6.01 -5.44 1.66
C GLY A 530 -5.28 -6.46 0.80
N ARG A 531 -5.36 -7.74 1.15
CA ARG A 531 -4.76 -8.83 0.38
C ARG A 531 -5.79 -9.40 -0.59
N TYR A 532 -5.38 -9.71 -1.82
CA TYR A 532 -6.21 -10.43 -2.77
C TYR A 532 -6.09 -11.96 -2.51
N PRO A 533 -7.20 -12.72 -2.57
CA PRO A 533 -8.58 -12.31 -2.91
C PRO A 533 -9.40 -11.76 -1.74
N GLU A 534 -8.92 -11.80 -0.50
CA GLU A 534 -9.69 -11.48 0.72
C GLU A 534 -10.24 -10.04 0.73
N ILE A 535 -9.58 -9.12 0.02
CA ILE A 535 -10.06 -7.73 -0.12
C ILE A 535 -11.43 -7.64 -0.79
N LEU A 536 -11.75 -8.56 -1.71
CA LEU A 536 -13.03 -8.60 -2.41
C LEU A 536 -14.20 -8.84 -1.45
N ASP A 537 -13.95 -9.50 -0.34
CA ASP A 537 -14.93 -9.80 0.70
C ASP A 537 -14.83 -8.85 1.91
N HIS A 538 -14.01 -7.81 1.81
CA HIS A 538 -13.84 -6.85 2.89
C HIS A 538 -15.15 -6.07 3.12
N PRO A 539 -15.67 -5.97 4.37
CA PRO A 539 -17.01 -5.42 4.66
C PRO A 539 -17.23 -4.01 4.12
N GLU A 540 -16.23 -3.14 4.23
CA GLU A 540 -16.34 -1.73 3.83
C GLU A 540 -15.82 -1.48 2.42
N LYS A 541 -14.78 -2.21 1.99
CA LYS A 541 -14.05 -1.96 0.75
C LYS A 541 -14.39 -2.96 -0.35
N GLY A 542 -14.96 -4.13 0.00
CA GLY A 542 -15.14 -5.25 -0.91
C GLY A 542 -16.05 -4.91 -2.10
N ALA A 543 -17.10 -4.13 -1.88
CA ALA A 543 -17.99 -3.70 -2.97
C ALA A 543 -17.25 -2.84 -4.00
N GLU A 544 -16.44 -1.88 -3.54
CA GLU A 544 -15.63 -1.05 -4.43
C GLU A 544 -14.46 -1.84 -5.04
N ALA A 545 -13.82 -2.73 -4.27
CA ALA A 545 -12.77 -3.59 -4.77
C ALA A 545 -13.27 -4.49 -5.91
N ARG A 546 -14.45 -5.12 -5.78
CA ARG A 546 -15.06 -5.92 -6.85
C ARG A 546 -15.33 -5.09 -8.10
N LYS A 547 -15.82 -3.85 -7.95
CA LYS A 547 -16.10 -2.96 -9.07
C LYS A 547 -14.83 -2.58 -9.83
N VAL A 548 -13.80 -2.15 -9.09
CA VAL A 548 -12.49 -1.79 -9.66
C VAL A 548 -11.84 -3.01 -10.30
N PHE A 549 -11.99 -4.19 -9.71
CA PHE A 549 -11.48 -5.44 -10.26
C PHE A 549 -12.16 -5.81 -11.57
N ALA A 550 -13.48 -5.73 -11.65
CA ALA A 550 -14.23 -5.99 -12.89
C ALA A 550 -13.88 -5.00 -14.01
N ASP A 551 -13.69 -3.71 -13.68
CA ASP A 551 -13.22 -2.70 -14.63
C ASP A 551 -11.79 -3.04 -15.12
N ALA A 552 -10.91 -3.51 -14.21
CA ALA A 552 -9.56 -3.93 -14.55
C ALA A 552 -9.53 -5.18 -15.43
N GLU A 553 -10.32 -6.22 -15.11
CA GLU A 553 -10.44 -7.43 -15.92
C GLU A 553 -10.96 -7.11 -17.33
N THR A 554 -11.94 -6.21 -17.43
CA THR A 554 -12.48 -5.77 -18.72
C THR A 554 -11.39 -5.09 -19.56
N LEU A 555 -10.61 -4.19 -18.98
CA LEU A 555 -9.54 -3.52 -19.72
C LEU A 555 -8.38 -4.47 -20.02
N LEU A 556 -8.05 -5.37 -19.11
CA LEU A 556 -7.00 -6.38 -19.32
C LEU A 556 -7.36 -7.35 -20.48
N ALA A 557 -8.62 -7.78 -20.55
CA ALA A 557 -9.11 -8.57 -21.69
C ALA A 557 -8.96 -7.79 -23.01
N ARG A 558 -9.31 -6.51 -23.04
CA ARG A 558 -9.08 -5.65 -24.21
C ARG A 558 -7.60 -5.49 -24.55
N ILE A 559 -6.74 -5.27 -23.55
CA ILE A 559 -5.29 -5.17 -23.76
C ILE A 559 -4.77 -6.44 -24.46
N ARG A 560 -5.19 -7.61 -24.01
CA ARG A 560 -4.82 -8.90 -24.57
C ARG A 560 -5.40 -9.10 -25.97
N ASP A 561 -6.73 -8.97 -26.13
CA ASP A 561 -7.46 -9.35 -27.34
C ASP A 561 -7.21 -8.36 -28.50
N GLU A 562 -7.10 -7.06 -28.20
CA GLU A 562 -6.82 -6.00 -29.17
C GLU A 562 -5.30 -5.72 -29.32
N ARG A 563 -4.42 -6.40 -28.56
CA ARG A 563 -2.96 -6.20 -28.52
C ARG A 563 -2.56 -4.73 -28.30
N LEU A 564 -3.20 -4.10 -27.31
CA LEU A 564 -2.98 -2.68 -27.03
C LEU A 564 -1.63 -2.39 -26.39
N LEU A 565 -1.02 -3.38 -25.71
CA LEU A 565 0.32 -3.32 -25.14
C LEU A 565 1.15 -4.46 -25.70
N THR A 566 2.47 -4.20 -25.87
CA THR A 566 3.45 -5.21 -26.27
C THR A 566 4.43 -5.47 -25.12
N LEU A 567 4.52 -6.73 -24.70
CA LEU A 567 5.45 -7.17 -23.67
C LEU A 567 6.79 -7.55 -24.30
N GLN A 568 7.86 -6.85 -23.91
CA GLN A 568 9.20 -7.08 -24.46
C GLN A 568 10.22 -7.34 -23.36
N ALA A 569 11.10 -8.31 -23.60
CA ALA A 569 12.21 -8.61 -22.70
C ALA A 569 13.50 -8.94 -23.44
N ALA A 570 14.60 -8.59 -22.81
CA ALA A 570 15.93 -9.12 -23.10
C ALA A 570 16.49 -9.76 -21.82
N VAL A 571 16.92 -11.01 -21.93
CA VAL A 571 17.53 -11.75 -20.82
C VAL A 571 18.83 -12.38 -21.27
N GLY A 572 19.71 -12.72 -20.34
CA GLY A 572 20.94 -13.43 -20.67
C GLY A 572 21.58 -14.04 -19.44
N ILE A 573 22.28 -15.15 -19.64
CA ILE A 573 23.07 -15.82 -18.62
C ILE A 573 24.51 -15.83 -19.07
N PHE A 574 25.41 -15.33 -18.23
CA PHE A 574 26.78 -15.10 -18.56
C PHE A 574 27.73 -15.70 -17.51
N PRO A 575 28.95 -16.13 -17.90
CA PRO A 575 29.96 -16.49 -16.93
C PRO A 575 30.29 -15.30 -16.02
N ALA A 576 30.42 -15.58 -14.74
CA ALA A 576 30.71 -14.58 -13.73
C ALA A 576 31.67 -15.08 -12.66
N ARG A 577 32.32 -14.15 -11.95
CA ARG A 577 33.11 -14.41 -10.76
C ARG A 577 33.01 -13.22 -9.79
N ALA A 578 33.19 -13.50 -8.52
CA ALA A 578 33.24 -12.45 -7.51
C ALA A 578 34.69 -12.16 -7.08
N GLU A 579 35.03 -10.89 -6.97
CA GLU A 579 36.31 -10.43 -6.44
C GLU A 579 36.08 -9.28 -5.45
N GLY A 580 36.27 -9.54 -4.16
CA GLY A 580 35.87 -8.57 -3.13
C GLY A 580 34.37 -8.29 -3.15
N ASP A 581 33.98 -7.04 -3.28
CA ASP A 581 32.59 -6.62 -3.43
C ASP A 581 32.23 -6.32 -4.90
N ASP A 582 32.99 -6.85 -5.85
CA ASP A 582 32.74 -6.71 -7.30
C ASP A 582 32.27 -8.02 -7.90
N ILE A 583 31.35 -7.95 -8.86
CA ILE A 583 30.97 -9.04 -9.75
C ILE A 583 31.55 -8.75 -11.12
N TRP A 584 32.35 -9.69 -11.65
CA TRP A 584 32.88 -9.63 -12.99
C TRP A 584 32.07 -10.53 -13.90
N ILE A 585 31.60 -10.01 -15.01
CA ILE A 585 30.77 -10.70 -16.00
C ILE A 585 31.54 -10.75 -17.31
N THR A 586 31.63 -11.94 -17.92
CA THR A 586 32.25 -12.13 -19.25
C THR A 586 31.17 -12.13 -20.32
N ASP A 587 31.18 -11.13 -21.22
CA ASP A 587 30.24 -11.04 -22.33
C ASP A 587 30.51 -12.12 -23.43
N GLN A 588 29.57 -12.22 -24.38
CA GLN A 588 29.69 -13.17 -25.50
C GLN A 588 30.93 -12.96 -26.41
N LYS A 589 31.59 -11.81 -26.30
CA LYS A 589 32.82 -11.48 -27.02
C LYS A 589 34.08 -11.71 -26.19
N GLY A 590 33.94 -12.29 -24.99
CA GLY A 590 35.03 -12.53 -24.04
C GLY A 590 35.53 -11.27 -23.31
N ARG A 591 34.80 -10.17 -23.34
CA ARG A 591 35.16 -8.95 -22.60
C ARG A 591 34.63 -9.02 -21.20
N GLU A 592 35.46 -8.66 -20.22
CA GLU A 592 35.05 -8.56 -18.83
C GLU A 592 34.40 -7.19 -18.53
N ARG A 593 33.30 -7.23 -17.79
CA ARG A 593 32.59 -6.07 -17.26
C ARG A 593 32.51 -6.17 -15.75
N ARG A 594 32.78 -5.08 -15.06
CA ARG A 594 32.72 -5.03 -13.60
C ARG A 594 31.46 -4.36 -13.11
N LEU A 595 30.69 -5.05 -12.26
CA LEU A 595 29.60 -4.51 -11.47
C LEU A 595 30.08 -4.32 -10.03
N ALA A 596 30.37 -3.10 -9.62
CA ALA A 596 30.72 -2.78 -8.25
C ALA A 596 29.47 -2.87 -7.37
N MET A 597 29.52 -3.68 -6.30
CA MET A 597 28.42 -3.85 -5.36
C MET A 597 28.71 -3.14 -4.05
N LEU A 598 27.65 -2.74 -3.37
CA LEU A 598 27.67 -2.23 -2.00
C LEU A 598 27.52 -3.38 -1.00
N ARG A 599 27.95 -3.15 0.23
CA ARG A 599 27.85 -4.10 1.34
C ARG A 599 27.13 -3.46 2.52
N ASN A 600 26.22 -4.22 3.15
CA ASN A 600 25.59 -3.81 4.40
C ASN A 600 26.62 -3.68 5.52
N GLN A 601 26.51 -2.61 6.32
CA GLN A 601 27.42 -2.29 7.44
C GLN A 601 26.71 -2.21 8.79
N THR A 602 25.41 -2.49 8.84
CA THR A 602 24.61 -2.38 10.06
C THR A 602 25.06 -3.41 11.10
N ARG A 603 25.32 -2.96 12.32
CA ARG A 603 25.69 -3.85 13.42
C ARG A 603 24.51 -4.75 13.81
N GLY A 604 24.77 -6.04 13.95
CA GLY A 604 23.75 -7.04 14.30
C GLY A 604 23.01 -7.65 13.10
N GLU A 605 23.27 -7.15 11.88
CA GLU A 605 22.77 -7.75 10.64
C GLU A 605 23.84 -8.62 9.97
N GLU A 606 23.40 -9.46 9.03
CA GLU A 606 24.30 -10.18 8.13
C GLU A 606 24.86 -9.17 7.11
N ASN A 607 26.09 -8.76 7.25
CA ASN A 607 26.75 -7.74 6.43
C ASN A 607 26.97 -8.21 4.99
N ARG A 608 25.91 -8.52 4.27
CA ARG A 608 25.91 -9.10 2.90
C ARG A 608 26.20 -8.08 1.82
N SER A 609 26.72 -8.58 0.70
CA SER A 609 26.81 -7.91 -0.60
C SER A 609 26.27 -8.85 -1.68
N LEU A 610 25.74 -8.34 -2.79
CA LEU A 610 25.34 -9.20 -3.93
C LEU A 610 26.52 -9.98 -4.52
N ALA A 611 27.75 -9.48 -4.36
CA ALA A 611 28.96 -10.22 -4.74
C ALA A 611 29.14 -11.53 -3.95
N ASP A 612 28.54 -11.66 -2.77
CA ASP A 612 28.60 -12.90 -1.98
C ASP A 612 27.72 -14.02 -2.54
N CYS A 613 26.82 -13.70 -3.48
CA CYS A 613 25.97 -14.67 -4.17
C CYS A 613 26.64 -15.29 -5.41
N ILE A 614 27.89 -14.92 -5.72
CA ILE A 614 28.67 -15.41 -6.86
C ILE A 614 29.95 -16.06 -6.34
N ALA A 615 30.31 -17.22 -6.89
CA ALA A 615 31.53 -17.91 -6.53
C ALA A 615 32.80 -17.14 -6.99
N PRO A 616 33.92 -17.21 -6.23
CA PRO A 616 35.10 -16.37 -6.51
C PRO A 616 35.86 -16.76 -7.77
N HIS A 617 35.72 -17.98 -8.29
CA HIS A 617 36.53 -18.46 -9.41
C HIS A 617 35.74 -18.64 -10.71
N SER A 618 34.59 -19.24 -10.64
CA SER A 618 33.72 -19.51 -11.79
C SER A 618 32.29 -19.71 -11.32
N ASP A 619 31.37 -18.96 -11.89
CA ASP A 619 29.94 -19.02 -11.64
C ASP A 619 29.18 -18.48 -12.85
N TRP A 620 27.86 -18.35 -12.69
CA TRP A 620 26.97 -17.80 -13.69
C TRP A 620 26.07 -16.74 -13.07
N ILE A 621 25.74 -15.73 -13.85
CA ILE A 621 24.81 -14.67 -13.45
C ILE A 621 23.79 -14.42 -14.56
N GLY A 622 22.54 -14.28 -14.18
CA GLY A 622 21.49 -13.82 -15.08
C GLY A 622 21.36 -12.30 -15.08
N CYS A 623 21.04 -11.76 -16.25
CA CYS A 623 20.70 -10.35 -16.44
C CYS A 623 19.35 -10.26 -17.13
N PHE A 624 18.54 -9.25 -16.81
CA PHE A 624 17.24 -9.05 -17.42
C PHE A 624 16.86 -7.58 -17.57
N ALA A 625 16.07 -7.31 -18.61
CA ALA A 625 15.30 -6.08 -18.78
C ALA A 625 13.95 -6.46 -19.38
N VAL A 626 12.85 -6.02 -18.79
CA VAL A 626 11.48 -6.33 -19.20
C VAL A 626 10.59 -5.10 -19.17
N THR A 627 9.61 -5.02 -20.05
CA THR A 627 8.60 -3.95 -20.08
C THR A 627 7.25 -4.46 -20.59
N ALA A 628 6.18 -3.92 -20.06
CA ALA A 628 4.82 -4.00 -20.61
C ALA A 628 4.29 -2.61 -21.01
N GLY A 629 5.15 -1.60 -21.05
CA GLY A 629 4.77 -0.20 -21.32
C GLY A 629 4.72 0.19 -22.80
N ILE A 630 5.09 -0.71 -23.73
CA ILE A 630 5.04 -0.39 -25.17
C ILE A 630 3.60 -0.33 -25.64
N GLY A 631 3.17 0.83 -26.20
CA GLY A 631 1.80 1.13 -26.60
C GLY A 631 0.96 1.84 -25.52
N LEU A 632 1.48 1.93 -24.27
CA LEU A 632 0.74 2.51 -23.16
C LEU A 632 0.47 4.01 -23.34
N ARG A 633 1.43 4.76 -23.92
CA ARG A 633 1.29 6.19 -24.15
C ARG A 633 0.10 6.47 -25.06
N GLU A 634 0.01 5.79 -26.18
CA GLU A 634 -1.07 5.90 -27.15
C GLU A 634 -2.42 5.51 -26.55
N LEU A 635 -2.45 4.43 -25.74
CA LEU A 635 -3.65 4.00 -25.04
C LEU A 635 -4.15 5.06 -24.05
N CYS A 636 -3.23 5.64 -23.26
CA CYS A 636 -3.58 6.70 -22.31
C CYS A 636 -4.02 8.00 -23.00
N GLU A 637 -3.39 8.38 -24.13
CA GLU A 637 -3.79 9.53 -24.94
C GLU A 637 -5.20 9.36 -25.50
N LYS A 638 -5.56 8.16 -25.95
CA LYS A 638 -6.91 7.83 -26.39
C LYS A 638 -7.94 8.03 -25.27
N PHE A 639 -7.71 7.48 -24.10
CA PHE A 639 -8.60 7.67 -22.94
C PHE A 639 -8.74 9.16 -22.55
N ARG A 640 -7.64 9.91 -22.57
CA ARG A 640 -7.67 11.35 -22.26
C ARG A 640 -8.44 12.16 -23.30
N ALA A 641 -8.31 11.81 -24.58
CA ALA A 641 -9.07 12.46 -25.66
C ALA A 641 -10.59 12.21 -25.50
N GLU A 642 -10.98 11.09 -24.92
CA GLU A 642 -12.37 10.77 -24.58
C GLU A 642 -12.81 11.35 -23.20
N GLY A 643 -11.93 12.11 -22.53
CA GLY A 643 -12.17 12.65 -21.17
C GLY A 643 -12.22 11.56 -20.08
N ASP A 644 -11.60 10.38 -20.32
CA ASP A 644 -11.59 9.25 -19.43
C ASP A 644 -10.27 9.12 -18.66
N ASP A 645 -10.05 10.02 -17.67
CA ASP A 645 -8.88 9.94 -16.79
C ASP A 645 -8.84 8.65 -15.97
N TYR A 646 -10.02 8.08 -15.65
CA TYR A 646 -10.10 6.81 -14.93
C TYR A 646 -9.53 5.65 -15.75
N GLY A 647 -9.92 5.55 -17.03
CA GLY A 647 -9.39 4.55 -17.95
C GLY A 647 -7.88 4.72 -18.18
N ALA A 648 -7.39 5.97 -18.27
CA ALA A 648 -5.96 6.24 -18.41
C ALA A 648 -5.15 5.81 -17.18
N ILE A 649 -5.64 6.08 -15.94
CA ILE A 649 -4.99 5.63 -14.70
C ILE A 649 -5.06 4.09 -14.60
N MET A 650 -6.19 3.48 -14.94
CA MET A 650 -6.37 2.02 -14.95
C MET A 650 -5.37 1.35 -15.88
N ALA A 651 -5.20 1.86 -17.10
CA ALA A 651 -4.25 1.33 -18.08
C ALA A 651 -2.81 1.36 -17.57
N LYS A 652 -2.39 2.44 -16.91
CA LYS A 652 -1.06 2.56 -16.31
C LYS A 652 -0.85 1.56 -15.18
N LEU A 653 -1.81 1.44 -14.28
CA LEU A 653 -1.73 0.50 -13.17
C LEU A 653 -1.68 -0.95 -13.66
N LEU A 654 -2.44 -1.29 -14.70
CA LEU A 654 -2.39 -2.61 -15.32
C LEU A 654 -1.06 -2.87 -16.02
N ALA A 655 -0.51 -1.92 -16.76
CA ALA A 655 0.79 -2.04 -17.40
C ALA A 655 1.93 -2.25 -16.39
N ASP A 656 1.88 -1.52 -15.26
CA ASP A 656 2.83 -1.68 -14.16
C ASP A 656 2.72 -3.10 -13.53
N ARG A 657 1.50 -3.58 -13.26
CA ARG A 657 1.30 -4.95 -12.73
C ARG A 657 1.64 -6.04 -13.75
N LEU A 658 1.37 -5.81 -15.04
CA LEU A 658 1.78 -6.72 -16.11
C LEU A 658 3.32 -6.78 -16.24
N THR A 659 4.03 -5.67 -16.04
CA THR A 659 5.50 -5.65 -16.05
C THR A 659 6.08 -6.56 -14.95
N GLU A 660 5.56 -6.47 -13.72
CA GLU A 660 5.98 -7.35 -12.62
C GLU A 660 5.60 -8.82 -12.91
N ALA A 661 4.39 -9.06 -13.39
CA ALA A 661 3.92 -10.39 -13.77
C ALA A 661 4.76 -11.00 -14.89
N PHE A 662 5.07 -10.22 -15.91
CA PHE A 662 5.94 -10.63 -17.01
C PHE A 662 7.36 -10.94 -16.53
N ALA A 663 7.90 -10.14 -15.61
CA ALA A 663 9.20 -10.44 -15.00
C ALA A 663 9.18 -11.77 -14.23
N GLU A 664 8.06 -12.17 -13.58
CA GLU A 664 7.90 -13.49 -12.95
C GLU A 664 7.82 -14.61 -14.01
N ALA A 665 7.05 -14.41 -15.08
CA ALA A 665 6.96 -15.38 -16.17
C ALA A 665 8.34 -15.63 -16.83
N VAL A 666 9.04 -14.56 -17.16
CA VAL A 666 10.41 -14.62 -17.72
C VAL A 666 11.39 -15.26 -16.73
N HIS A 667 11.32 -14.93 -15.45
CA HIS A 667 12.18 -15.56 -14.44
C HIS A 667 11.88 -17.06 -14.30
N THR A 668 10.61 -17.46 -14.39
CA THR A 668 10.22 -18.89 -14.42
C THR A 668 10.82 -19.60 -15.61
N PHE A 669 10.74 -19.00 -16.80
CA PHE A 669 11.40 -19.50 -18.00
C PHE A 669 12.92 -19.64 -17.81
N VAL A 670 13.57 -18.61 -17.28
CA VAL A 670 15.03 -18.62 -17.03
C VAL A 670 15.40 -19.75 -16.05
N ARG A 671 14.72 -19.88 -14.92
CA ARG A 671 15.01 -20.92 -13.91
C ARG A 671 14.88 -22.33 -14.48
N ARG A 672 13.87 -22.59 -15.30
CA ARG A 672 13.51 -23.94 -15.75
C ARG A 672 14.10 -24.34 -17.09
N GLN A 673 14.13 -23.42 -18.05
CA GLN A 673 14.45 -23.74 -19.44
C GLN A 673 15.79 -23.17 -19.90
N MET A 674 16.15 -21.97 -19.45
CA MET A 674 17.40 -21.34 -19.88
C MET A 674 18.57 -21.68 -18.95
N TRP A 675 18.38 -21.60 -17.64
CA TRP A 675 19.39 -21.99 -16.64
C TRP A 675 19.26 -23.46 -16.22
N GLY A 676 18.04 -23.92 -15.91
CA GLY A 676 17.74 -25.31 -15.63
C GLY A 676 18.02 -25.75 -14.19
N TYR A 677 18.21 -24.82 -13.23
CA TYR A 677 18.44 -25.19 -11.84
C TYR A 677 17.18 -25.57 -11.07
N GLU A 678 16.00 -25.28 -11.59
CA GLU A 678 14.70 -25.69 -11.04
C GLU A 678 14.14 -26.89 -11.81
N THR A 679 14.33 -28.10 -11.27
CA THR A 679 14.03 -29.38 -11.97
C THR A 679 12.76 -30.10 -11.48
N GLY A 680 12.09 -29.61 -10.43
CA GLY A 680 10.88 -30.22 -9.87
C GLY A 680 9.60 -29.97 -10.70
N GLU A 681 8.44 -30.35 -10.14
CA GLU A 681 7.15 -29.93 -10.72
C GLU A 681 7.03 -28.42 -10.80
N PRO A 682 6.39 -27.89 -11.86
CA PRO A 682 6.18 -26.45 -11.99
C PRO A 682 5.40 -25.89 -10.79
N LEU A 683 5.91 -24.80 -10.24
CA LEU A 683 5.16 -24.03 -9.22
C LEU A 683 3.91 -23.42 -9.86
N THR A 684 2.83 -23.34 -9.10
CA THR A 684 1.67 -22.57 -9.53
C THR A 684 2.02 -21.08 -9.61
N PRO A 685 1.32 -20.28 -10.43
CA PRO A 685 1.53 -18.84 -10.47
C PRO A 685 1.47 -18.17 -9.09
N GLN A 686 0.53 -18.58 -8.22
CA GLN A 686 0.42 -18.07 -6.85
C GLN A 686 1.64 -18.40 -5.98
N GLN A 687 2.21 -19.58 -6.13
CA GLN A 687 3.44 -19.96 -5.42
C GLN A 687 4.63 -19.15 -5.94
N THR A 688 4.68 -18.91 -7.25
CA THR A 688 5.72 -18.08 -7.89
C THR A 688 5.65 -16.64 -7.41
N VAL A 689 4.48 -16.01 -7.43
CA VAL A 689 4.27 -14.64 -6.92
C VAL A 689 4.64 -14.52 -5.43
N ARG A 690 4.45 -15.58 -4.64
CA ARG A 690 4.90 -15.64 -3.23
C ARG A 690 6.40 -15.90 -3.06
N GLY A 691 7.16 -15.99 -4.15
CA GLY A 691 8.60 -16.22 -4.12
C GLY A 691 9.01 -17.60 -3.58
N GLN A 692 8.15 -18.63 -3.72
CA GLN A 692 8.41 -20.00 -3.24
C GLN A 692 9.30 -20.79 -4.20
N TYR A 693 10.35 -20.15 -4.69
CA TYR A 693 11.32 -20.74 -5.60
C TYR A 693 12.75 -20.49 -5.14
N ARG A 694 13.68 -21.31 -5.60
CA ARG A 694 15.12 -21.10 -5.41
C ARG A 694 15.61 -19.95 -6.30
N GLY A 695 16.63 -19.22 -5.81
CA GLY A 695 17.20 -18.08 -6.51
C GLY A 695 16.40 -16.81 -6.31
N ARG A 696 16.93 -15.70 -6.77
CA ARG A 696 16.28 -14.37 -6.67
C ARG A 696 16.59 -13.50 -7.86
N ARG A 697 15.64 -12.64 -8.16
CA ARG A 697 15.70 -11.54 -9.10
C ARG A 697 15.91 -10.24 -8.31
N MET A 698 17.00 -9.52 -8.56
CA MET A 698 17.39 -8.29 -7.87
C MET A 698 17.37 -7.13 -8.85
N ALA A 699 16.34 -6.28 -8.78
CA ALA A 699 16.26 -5.09 -9.62
C ALA A 699 17.16 -3.95 -9.09
N PHE A 700 17.74 -3.16 -10.00
CA PHE A 700 18.50 -1.97 -9.64
C PHE A 700 17.58 -0.84 -9.18
N GLY A 701 18.02 -0.08 -8.17
CA GLY A 701 17.22 0.94 -7.49
C GLY A 701 16.47 0.41 -6.27
N TYR A 702 16.52 -0.89 -6.00
CA TYR A 702 15.94 -1.53 -4.82
C TYR A 702 16.97 -1.69 -3.68
N PRO A 703 16.53 -1.95 -2.43
CA PRO A 703 17.43 -1.93 -1.26
C PRO A 703 18.68 -2.79 -1.34
N ALA A 704 18.66 -3.90 -2.10
CA ALA A 704 19.82 -4.77 -2.27
C ALA A 704 20.84 -4.22 -3.30
N SER A 705 20.39 -3.40 -4.25
CA SER A 705 21.22 -2.75 -5.28
C SER A 705 20.69 -1.34 -5.58
N PRO A 706 20.97 -0.36 -4.72
CA PRO A 706 20.32 0.95 -4.79
C PRO A 706 20.79 1.84 -5.96
N ASP A 707 21.95 1.55 -6.56
CA ASP A 707 22.53 2.34 -7.65
C ASP A 707 21.84 2.07 -9.00
N HIS A 708 21.04 3.02 -9.45
CA HIS A 708 20.35 2.95 -10.74
C HIS A 708 21.29 2.95 -11.95
N SER A 709 22.50 3.52 -11.82
CA SER A 709 23.46 3.64 -12.94
C SER A 709 24.01 2.29 -13.43
N LEU A 710 23.91 1.24 -12.59
CA LEU A 710 24.26 -0.13 -12.96
C LEU A 710 23.38 -0.70 -14.09
N LYS A 711 22.19 -0.14 -14.33
CA LYS A 711 21.34 -0.52 -15.47
C LYS A 711 22.06 -0.36 -16.80
N ARG A 712 22.94 0.64 -16.95
CA ARG A 712 23.68 0.87 -18.20
C ARG A 712 24.51 -0.37 -18.58
N GLU A 713 25.17 -1.01 -17.61
CA GLU A 713 25.97 -2.21 -17.87
C GLU A 713 25.11 -3.38 -18.39
N VAL A 714 23.90 -3.56 -17.83
CA VAL A 714 22.98 -4.62 -18.27
C VAL A 714 22.35 -4.25 -19.63
N PHE A 715 21.99 -2.99 -19.85
CA PHE A 715 21.47 -2.53 -21.13
C PHE A 715 22.45 -2.76 -22.27
N ASP A 716 23.74 -2.47 -22.05
CA ASP A 716 24.79 -2.70 -23.02
C ASP A 716 25.06 -4.19 -23.23
N LEU A 717 25.10 -4.98 -22.12
CA LEU A 717 25.36 -6.42 -22.16
C LEU A 717 24.27 -7.17 -22.94
N LEU A 718 23.01 -6.80 -22.72
CA LEU A 718 21.85 -7.38 -23.39
C LEU A 718 21.48 -6.67 -24.70
N SER A 719 22.13 -5.54 -25.04
CA SER A 719 21.77 -4.68 -26.19
C SER A 719 20.30 -4.28 -26.17
N VAL A 720 19.80 -3.88 -24.99
CA VAL A 720 18.37 -3.65 -24.72
C VAL A 720 17.80 -2.60 -25.67
N GLU A 721 18.44 -1.44 -25.81
CA GLU A 721 17.97 -0.35 -26.68
C GLU A 721 17.85 -0.72 -28.17
N MET A 722 18.63 -1.73 -28.61
CA MET A 722 18.60 -2.20 -30.00
C MET A 722 17.54 -3.28 -30.26
N THR A 723 17.12 -3.99 -29.21
CA THR A 723 16.31 -5.22 -29.36
C THR A 723 14.92 -5.11 -28.74
N THR A 724 14.71 -4.05 -27.99
CA THR A 724 13.42 -3.74 -27.35
C THR A 724 13.10 -2.26 -27.55
N GLY A 725 11.89 -1.81 -27.17
CA GLY A 725 11.52 -0.40 -27.19
C GLY A 725 12.03 0.41 -25.98
N MET A 726 12.81 -0.21 -25.08
CA MET A 726 13.28 0.45 -23.84
C MET A 726 14.52 1.31 -24.08
N LYS A 727 14.57 2.49 -23.40
CA LYS A 727 15.73 3.41 -23.40
C LYS A 727 16.03 3.85 -21.96
N LEU A 728 17.27 4.28 -21.69
CA LEU A 728 17.63 4.90 -20.42
C LEU A 728 17.62 6.42 -20.53
N THR A 729 17.01 7.06 -19.51
CA THR A 729 17.13 8.53 -19.33
C THR A 729 18.52 8.91 -18.78
N GLU A 730 18.78 10.21 -18.66
CA GLU A 730 20.03 10.72 -18.06
C GLU A 730 20.24 10.26 -16.61
N ASN A 731 19.14 10.05 -15.86
CA ASN A 731 19.15 9.56 -14.47
C ASN A 731 18.96 8.03 -14.38
N TYR A 732 19.27 7.31 -15.47
CA TYR A 732 19.18 5.84 -15.55
C TYR A 732 17.81 5.26 -15.29
N MET A 733 16.73 6.04 -15.55
CA MET A 733 15.38 5.51 -15.57
C MET A 733 15.08 4.90 -16.93
N ILE A 734 14.21 3.90 -16.94
CA ILE A 734 13.82 3.23 -18.19
C ILE A 734 12.57 3.96 -18.75
N ASP A 735 12.60 4.28 -20.02
CA ASP A 735 11.44 4.76 -20.78
C ASP A 735 11.03 3.65 -21.78
N PRO A 736 9.78 3.13 -21.73
CA PRO A 736 8.66 3.53 -20.86
C PRO A 736 8.91 3.18 -19.39
N GLY A 737 8.22 3.91 -18.46
CA GLY A 737 8.40 3.79 -17.01
C GLY A 737 7.99 2.43 -16.43
N GLU A 738 7.05 1.76 -17.08
CA GLU A 738 6.58 0.42 -16.74
C GLU A 738 7.59 -0.63 -17.24
N ALA A 739 8.77 -0.67 -16.57
CA ALA A 739 9.88 -1.51 -16.93
C ALA A 739 10.76 -1.87 -15.72
N LEU A 740 11.39 -3.04 -15.77
CA LEU A 740 12.31 -3.53 -14.74
C LEU A 740 13.63 -3.98 -15.39
N CYS A 741 14.74 -3.74 -14.67
CA CYS A 741 16.07 -4.21 -15.08
C CYS A 741 16.89 -4.61 -13.85
N GLY A 742 17.63 -5.71 -13.95
CA GLY A 742 18.43 -6.20 -12.83
C GLY A 742 19.18 -7.48 -13.11
N LEU A 743 19.53 -8.15 -12.01
CA LEU A 743 20.31 -9.38 -11.98
C LEU A 743 19.47 -10.55 -11.48
N MET A 744 19.82 -11.78 -11.93
CA MET A 744 19.25 -13.03 -11.43
C MET A 744 20.36 -13.91 -10.87
N PHE A 745 20.11 -14.48 -9.70
CA PHE A 745 21.02 -15.37 -9.00
C PHE A 745 20.34 -16.73 -8.78
N ALA A 746 21.06 -17.80 -9.02
CA ALA A 746 20.54 -19.17 -8.81
C ALA A 746 20.40 -19.52 -7.32
N ASP A 747 21.14 -18.82 -6.46
CA ASP A 747 21.08 -18.97 -5.01
C ASP A 747 21.33 -17.61 -4.33
N ALA A 748 20.27 -16.99 -3.81
CA ALA A 748 20.34 -15.72 -3.12
C ALA A 748 19.10 -15.52 -2.22
N ASP A 749 19.29 -14.77 -1.14
CA ASP A 749 18.21 -14.22 -0.34
C ASP A 749 18.16 -12.70 -0.48
N TYR A 750 16.98 -12.14 -0.31
CA TYR A 750 16.81 -10.70 -0.34
C TYR A 750 17.37 -10.04 0.93
N PHE A 751 18.08 -8.92 0.79
CA PHE A 751 18.60 -8.12 1.90
C PHE A 751 18.58 -6.63 1.53
N SER A 752 18.87 -5.76 2.51
CA SER A 752 19.06 -4.32 2.30
C SER A 752 20.52 -3.95 2.55
N VAL A 753 21.09 -3.11 1.69
CA VAL A 753 22.42 -2.51 1.93
C VAL A 753 22.37 -1.56 3.13
N GLY A 754 21.27 -0.83 3.31
CA GLY A 754 21.14 0.16 4.37
C GLY A 754 22.14 1.33 4.23
N THR A 755 22.48 1.99 5.34
CA THR A 755 23.44 3.09 5.35
C THR A 755 24.88 2.57 5.25
N ILE A 756 25.73 3.30 4.53
CA ILE A 756 27.18 3.01 4.38
C ILE A 756 28.03 4.09 5.01
N ASP A 757 29.27 3.73 5.40
CA ASP A 757 30.25 4.71 5.93
C ASP A 757 30.96 5.47 4.80
N THR A 758 31.59 6.58 5.14
CA THR A 758 32.36 7.40 4.19
C THR A 758 33.47 6.61 3.50
N LYS A 759 34.06 5.61 4.17
CA LYS A 759 35.12 4.80 3.57
C LYS A 759 34.58 3.88 2.48
N GLN A 760 33.42 3.27 2.68
CA GLN A 760 32.76 2.50 1.62
C GLN A 760 32.33 3.40 0.47
N LEU A 761 31.80 4.60 0.74
CA LEU A 761 31.42 5.56 -0.28
C LEU A 761 32.61 5.93 -1.19
N LEU A 762 33.75 6.28 -0.60
CA LEU A 762 34.99 6.60 -1.34
C LEU A 762 35.50 5.39 -2.14
N ASP A 763 35.47 4.20 -1.55
CA ASP A 763 35.88 2.97 -2.22
C ASP A 763 34.93 2.62 -3.38
N TYR A 764 33.63 2.82 -3.19
CA TYR A 764 32.62 2.57 -4.22
C TYR A 764 32.79 3.54 -5.41
N ALA A 765 32.96 4.83 -5.15
CA ALA A 765 33.22 5.85 -6.17
C ALA A 765 34.47 5.48 -7.00
N ARG A 766 35.57 5.10 -6.34
CA ARG A 766 36.80 4.63 -7.00
C ARG A 766 36.56 3.39 -7.87
N ARG A 767 35.82 2.39 -7.38
CA ARG A 767 35.50 1.15 -8.09
C ARG A 767 34.60 1.42 -9.31
N ARG A 768 33.70 2.39 -9.20
CA ARG A 768 32.81 2.86 -10.28
C ARG A 768 33.55 3.76 -11.30
N GLY A 769 34.69 4.33 -10.92
CA GLY A 769 35.37 5.33 -11.74
C GLY A 769 34.61 6.64 -11.87
N MET A 770 33.83 7.01 -10.82
CA MET A 770 32.97 8.19 -10.77
C MET A 770 33.38 9.10 -9.61
N GLU A 771 33.03 10.37 -9.72
CA GLU A 771 33.25 11.33 -8.64
C GLU A 771 32.33 11.03 -7.43
N VAL A 772 32.83 11.30 -6.22
CA VAL A 772 32.09 11.01 -4.99
C VAL A 772 30.75 11.75 -4.94
N GLU A 773 30.72 13.00 -5.41
CA GLU A 773 29.50 13.81 -5.45
C GLU A 773 28.46 13.27 -6.45
N GLU A 774 28.90 12.61 -7.51
CA GLU A 774 28.03 11.89 -8.44
C GLU A 774 27.42 10.65 -7.81
N ILE A 775 28.24 9.86 -7.11
CA ILE A 775 27.74 8.68 -6.35
C ILE A 775 26.75 9.09 -5.27
N LYS A 776 26.97 10.19 -4.56
CA LYS A 776 26.02 10.71 -3.56
C LYS A 776 24.63 10.98 -4.16
N LYS A 777 24.58 11.46 -5.39
CA LYS A 777 23.30 11.67 -6.11
C LYS A 777 22.61 10.35 -6.49
N LEU A 778 23.40 9.30 -6.78
CA LEU A 778 22.86 8.01 -7.19
C LEU A 778 22.33 7.17 -6.02
N ILE A 779 22.90 7.31 -4.81
CA ILE A 779 22.54 6.52 -3.62
C ILE A 779 22.31 7.39 -2.37
N PRO A 780 21.59 8.51 -2.43
CA PRO A 780 21.50 9.46 -1.32
C PRO A 780 20.85 8.88 -0.06
N ASN A 781 20.00 7.85 -0.19
CA ASN A 781 19.36 7.18 0.95
C ASN A 781 20.30 6.22 1.71
N ASN A 782 21.48 5.96 1.17
CA ASN A 782 22.45 5.05 1.77
C ASN A 782 23.65 5.77 2.46
N ILE A 783 23.65 7.09 2.46
CA ILE A 783 24.77 7.91 2.94
C ILE A 783 24.46 8.55 4.29
#